data_c0915da9cf64454aadcba6737ab822db
#
_entry.id   c0915da9cf64454aadcba6737ab822db
#
_cell.length_a   1.000
_cell.length_b   1.000
_cell.length_c   1.000
_cell.angle_alpha   90.00
_cell.angle_beta   90.00
_cell.angle_gamma   90.00
#
_symmetry.space_group_name_H-M   'P 1'
#
loop_
_entity.id
_entity.type
_entity.pdbx_description
1 polymer ?
#
loop_
_entity_poly.entity_id
_entity_poly.type
_entity_poly.pdbx_seq_one_letter_code
_entity_poly.pdbx_strand_id
1 'polypeptide(L)'
;MIGWKTYLSYYNTNHVEESADKVFVVAEGTLYTYGKEDNSIKQYYKGNGLNDTDIQFISYNKQTKSLLIVYKNCNIDLLEDNNIRNIPYLFTTTSIKNKEVNAVTIHNEYAYLSTEFGIVVINMNKREITDTYNLSQPISSCSILNNQIYASTSTNIIYGSLDDNLLDKSNWKVYDSSKLPSGTHIDEIISFKNQLFFLSKKKSVYYSSNGTVATLFTHSQLTDMKQVGDKLACLTDSQVYLYSDTQTFDRINLSIKDISTYQTDKYWIAESFKGLRSIKRTGINQFEVTHEAITLDGPYTNSPYKITYKNNKIYLIPGGKVLTKGTGFNQPGVIMIYDCNEDKWSLIDRSSISDKYKVWPTDYTSILVDTNEAGDEIIYVSAMGDGLIKFINQKAIGLYTKANSPLENAAGLEGKYCRIDGLATDKNGNLWMTNSEVENAIKILDTENKWHSLYVESLKGKYTINDILVTSNNDKWVNIPRPTNQTSITVIADNTSLDKAISHHFTNFTDTDGNNFSPSNFTCMAEDKDGYVWVGTNKGAIYFTNPKQASSENYQSIRCTRVKLINEEDDTPYYFLDNVIITTIKIDNGNRKWIGTEGNGVYVLSSDNQEIVHQFNTSNSPLLSDNIYSIEINPQTGEVFIGTDKGLVSYKGEATEGKNDYSDVYAYPNPVRPEHRDKVTITGLMDNSIVKITDLNGNLIYQTKSLGGQAIWNCQNSKGVRVASGIYLVLSATEDSKESVVTKIAIIK
;
A
#
# COMPACT_ATOMS: atom_id res chain seq x y z
N MET A 1 -4.70 17.76 -4.05
CA MET A 1 -6.04 18.00 -3.44
C MET A 1 -5.83 18.36 -1.99
N ILE A 2 -6.57 19.37 -1.51
CA ILE A 2 -6.45 19.84 -0.13
C ILE A 2 -6.88 18.71 0.82
N GLY A 3 -6.12 18.51 1.89
CA GLY A 3 -6.43 17.51 2.94
C GLY A 3 -5.88 16.11 2.74
N TRP A 4 -5.15 15.83 1.66
CA TRP A 4 -4.50 14.54 1.44
C TRP A 4 -2.98 14.65 1.55
N LYS A 5 -2.35 13.61 2.11
CA LYS A 5 -0.89 13.42 2.13
C LYS A 5 -0.58 12.00 1.68
N THR A 6 0.50 11.83 0.94
CA THR A 6 0.94 10.53 0.40
C THR A 6 2.28 10.16 1.00
N TYR A 7 2.42 8.91 1.42
CA TYR A 7 3.62 8.35 2.02
C TYR A 7 4.07 7.15 1.19
N LEU A 8 5.19 7.29 0.49
CA LEU A 8 5.73 6.27 -0.40
C LEU A 8 7.14 5.87 0.01
N SER A 9 7.45 4.60 -0.20
CA SER A 9 8.79 4.05 0.00
C SER A 9 9.70 4.44 -1.16
N TYR A 10 10.94 4.77 -0.80
CA TYR A 10 12.01 5.05 -1.75
C TYR A 10 13.28 4.25 -1.42
N TYR A 11 13.16 3.20 -0.61
CA TYR A 11 14.30 2.42 -0.14
C TYR A 11 14.77 1.37 -1.14
N ASN A 12 13.85 0.61 -1.74
CA ASN A 12 14.18 -0.50 -2.61
C ASN A 12 14.32 -0.03 -4.06
N THR A 13 15.49 0.54 -4.38
CA THR A 13 15.80 1.06 -5.72
C THR A 13 16.03 -0.07 -6.72
N ASN A 14 15.40 0.02 -7.88
CA ASN A 14 15.44 -1.02 -8.92
C ASN A 14 15.77 -0.51 -10.32
N HIS A 15 15.52 0.78 -10.64
CA HIS A 15 15.90 1.38 -11.91
C HIS A 15 16.58 2.72 -11.68
N VAL A 16 17.55 3.03 -12.54
CA VAL A 16 18.26 4.30 -12.54
C VAL A 16 18.56 4.75 -13.97
N GLU A 17 18.25 6.02 -14.27
CA GLU A 17 18.65 6.70 -15.52
C GLU A 17 19.31 8.03 -15.20
N GLU A 18 20.31 8.42 -16.00
CA GLU A 18 21.08 9.65 -15.78
C GLU A 18 20.93 10.63 -16.94
N SER A 19 20.60 11.88 -16.63
CA SER A 19 20.67 13.02 -17.54
C SER A 19 21.93 13.88 -17.28
N ALA A 20 22.06 14.98 -17.98
CA ALA A 20 23.16 15.92 -17.75
C ALA A 20 23.16 16.50 -16.33
N ASP A 21 21.98 16.83 -15.79
CA ASP A 21 21.76 17.60 -14.55
C ASP A 21 21.23 16.78 -13.39
N LYS A 22 20.58 15.66 -13.66
CA LYS A 22 19.88 14.86 -12.61
C LYS A 22 19.94 13.36 -12.86
N VAL A 23 19.62 12.62 -11.82
CA VAL A 23 19.46 11.17 -11.83
C VAL A 23 17.99 10.85 -11.54
N PHE A 24 17.37 10.01 -12.37
CA PHE A 24 16.03 9.48 -12.20
C PHE A 24 16.12 8.11 -11.56
N VAL A 25 15.36 7.89 -10.50
CA VAL A 25 15.43 6.65 -9.73
C VAL A 25 14.02 6.10 -9.48
N VAL A 26 13.81 4.85 -9.79
CA VAL A 26 12.61 4.12 -9.41
C VAL A 26 12.89 3.26 -8.20
N ALA A 27 12.07 3.40 -7.18
CA ALA A 27 12.06 2.56 -5.99
C ALA A 27 10.62 2.10 -5.70
N GLU A 28 10.41 0.80 -5.61
CA GLU A 28 9.08 0.19 -5.38
C GLU A 28 7.96 0.76 -6.29
N GLY A 29 8.27 1.01 -7.55
CA GLY A 29 7.31 1.56 -8.51
C GLY A 29 7.03 3.06 -8.38
N THR A 30 7.78 3.78 -7.55
CA THR A 30 7.71 5.24 -7.39
C THR A 30 8.95 5.91 -7.96
N LEU A 31 8.85 7.17 -8.37
CA LEU A 31 9.93 7.92 -9.00
C LEU A 31 10.39 9.07 -8.11
N TYR A 32 11.70 9.23 -8.00
CA TYR A 32 12.30 10.49 -7.55
C TYR A 32 13.47 10.89 -8.43
N THR A 33 13.84 12.17 -8.37
CA THR A 33 15.04 12.67 -9.02
C THR A 33 16.01 13.23 -7.99
N TYR A 34 17.30 13.06 -8.28
CA TYR A 34 18.40 13.63 -7.51
C TYR A 34 19.17 14.62 -8.41
N GLY A 35 19.23 15.89 -8.02
CA GLY A 35 19.99 16.94 -8.69
C GLY A 35 21.48 16.80 -8.42
N LYS A 36 22.29 16.72 -9.48
CA LYS A 36 23.74 16.44 -9.36
C LYS A 36 24.57 17.63 -8.85
N GLU A 37 24.07 18.85 -9.01
CA GLU A 37 24.78 20.07 -8.62
C GLU A 37 24.38 20.56 -7.22
N ASP A 38 23.07 20.49 -6.91
CA ASP A 38 22.48 21.07 -5.70
C ASP A 38 22.03 20.03 -4.66
N ASN A 39 22.17 18.75 -4.98
CA ASN A 39 21.70 17.61 -4.18
C ASN A 39 20.18 17.64 -3.89
N SER A 40 19.42 18.40 -4.69
CA SER A 40 17.99 18.49 -4.53
C SER A 40 17.30 17.17 -4.84
N ILE A 41 16.23 16.87 -4.08
CA ILE A 41 15.42 15.67 -4.30
C ILE A 41 14.00 16.13 -4.63
N LYS A 42 13.46 15.60 -5.73
CA LYS A 42 12.07 15.80 -6.10
C LYS A 42 11.38 14.45 -6.27
N GLN A 43 10.31 14.26 -5.54
CA GLN A 43 9.46 13.07 -5.61
C GLN A 43 8.36 13.26 -6.65
N TYR A 44 8.01 12.18 -7.35
CA TYR A 44 6.93 12.15 -8.34
C TYR A 44 5.98 11.00 -8.01
N TYR A 45 4.71 11.31 -7.87
CA TYR A 45 3.65 10.35 -7.59
C TYR A 45 2.31 10.87 -8.14
N LYS A 46 1.27 10.04 -8.12
CA LYS A 46 -0.04 10.37 -8.70
C LYS A 46 -0.64 11.67 -8.17
N GLY A 47 -0.38 12.05 -6.92
CA GLY A 47 -0.86 13.30 -6.31
C GLY A 47 -0.16 14.57 -6.77
N ASN A 48 1.02 14.48 -7.40
CA ASN A 48 1.84 15.64 -7.81
C ASN A 48 2.30 15.62 -9.27
N GLY A 49 1.64 14.87 -10.13
CA GLY A 49 1.83 14.98 -11.57
C GLY A 49 1.89 13.68 -12.36
N LEU A 50 2.31 12.56 -11.79
CA LEU A 50 2.21 11.26 -12.48
C LEU A 50 0.74 10.88 -12.70
N ASN A 51 0.47 10.20 -13.80
CA ASN A 51 -0.89 9.77 -14.14
C ASN A 51 -1.24 8.39 -13.59
N ASP A 52 -0.24 7.63 -13.10
CA ASP A 52 -0.48 6.30 -12.55
C ASP A 52 0.52 5.93 -11.44
N THR A 53 0.42 4.69 -10.95
CA THR A 53 1.29 4.05 -9.96
C THR A 53 1.98 2.83 -10.58
N ASP A 54 2.94 2.21 -9.88
CA ASP A 54 3.67 1.02 -10.34
C ASP A 54 4.45 1.21 -11.65
N ILE A 55 5.45 2.06 -11.58
CA ILE A 55 6.38 2.23 -12.70
C ILE A 55 7.13 0.91 -12.95
N GLN A 56 7.05 0.42 -14.17
CA GLN A 56 7.71 -0.80 -14.63
C GLN A 56 9.03 -0.50 -15.33
N PHE A 57 9.07 0.52 -16.19
CA PHE A 57 10.27 0.93 -16.92
C PHE A 57 10.43 2.44 -16.88
N ILE A 58 11.67 2.88 -16.83
CA ILE A 58 12.08 4.24 -17.20
C ILE A 58 13.17 4.16 -18.26
N SER A 59 13.18 5.08 -19.21
CA SER A 59 14.25 5.21 -20.21
C SER A 59 14.47 6.68 -20.58
N TYR A 60 15.68 7.18 -20.36
CA TYR A 60 16.02 8.55 -20.67
C TYR A 60 16.53 8.67 -22.11
N ASN A 61 15.90 9.53 -22.89
CA ASN A 61 16.33 9.85 -24.23
C ASN A 61 17.20 11.12 -24.23
N LYS A 62 18.50 10.96 -24.54
CA LYS A 62 19.45 12.06 -24.56
C LYS A 62 19.18 13.09 -25.68
N GLN A 63 18.59 12.65 -26.81
CA GLN A 63 18.30 13.52 -27.95
C GLN A 63 17.11 14.43 -27.68
N THR A 64 16.02 13.87 -27.14
CA THR A 64 14.77 14.61 -26.82
C THR A 64 14.82 15.25 -25.43
N LYS A 65 15.82 14.91 -24.61
CA LYS A 65 15.97 15.32 -23.20
C LYS A 65 14.74 15.00 -22.35
N SER A 66 14.09 13.88 -22.62
CA SER A 66 12.88 13.45 -21.94
C SER A 66 13.02 12.03 -21.36
N LEU A 67 12.33 11.77 -20.27
CA LEU A 67 12.23 10.44 -19.65
C LEU A 67 10.89 9.81 -20.03
N LEU A 68 10.95 8.67 -20.68
CA LEU A 68 9.78 7.81 -20.84
C LEU A 68 9.54 7.03 -19.56
N ILE A 69 8.29 6.98 -19.10
CA ILE A 69 7.84 6.26 -17.92
C ILE A 69 6.73 5.31 -18.38
N VAL A 70 6.92 4.01 -18.21
CA VAL A 70 5.93 2.98 -18.55
C VAL A 70 5.46 2.31 -17.27
N TYR A 71 4.14 2.28 -17.08
CA TYR A 71 3.52 1.66 -15.93
C TYR A 71 3.10 0.21 -16.22
N LYS A 72 2.97 -0.61 -15.17
CA LYS A 72 2.54 -2.01 -15.29
C LYS A 72 1.17 -2.20 -15.97
N ASN A 73 0.28 -1.23 -15.85
CA ASN A 73 -1.01 -1.24 -16.54
C ASN A 73 -0.94 -0.75 -18.00
N CYS A 74 0.27 -0.53 -18.52
CA CYS A 74 0.55 -0.03 -19.88
C CYS A 74 0.15 1.43 -20.11
N ASN A 75 -0.14 2.21 -19.08
CA ASN A 75 -0.17 3.66 -19.19
C ASN A 75 1.25 4.19 -19.40
N ILE A 76 1.39 5.36 -20.02
CA ILE A 76 2.70 5.92 -20.38
C ILE A 76 2.70 7.40 -20.06
N ASP A 77 3.74 7.85 -19.36
CA ASP A 77 4.05 9.26 -19.17
C ASP A 77 5.38 9.63 -19.82
N LEU A 78 5.48 10.86 -20.27
CA LEU A 78 6.70 11.48 -20.75
C LEU A 78 7.03 12.67 -19.86
N LEU A 79 8.14 12.61 -19.14
CA LEU A 79 8.63 13.69 -18.28
C LEU A 79 9.67 14.51 -19.03
N GLU A 80 9.37 15.79 -19.28
CA GLU A 80 10.22 16.79 -19.91
C GLU A 80 10.44 17.94 -18.93
N ASP A 81 11.67 18.18 -18.54
CA ASP A 81 12.03 19.12 -17.46
C ASP A 81 11.26 18.83 -16.17
N ASN A 82 10.15 19.52 -15.94
CA ASN A 82 9.24 19.33 -14.82
C ASN A 82 7.78 19.07 -15.25
N ASN A 83 7.54 18.97 -16.56
CA ASN A 83 6.21 18.77 -17.13
C ASN A 83 6.01 17.28 -17.46
N ILE A 84 4.85 16.77 -17.11
CA ILE A 84 4.46 15.39 -17.42
C ILE A 84 3.35 15.41 -18.45
N ARG A 85 3.53 14.62 -19.51
CA ARG A 85 2.57 14.41 -20.59
C ARG A 85 2.14 12.95 -20.60
N ASN A 86 0.85 12.71 -20.47
CA ASN A 86 0.31 11.36 -20.53
C ASN A 86 0.03 10.92 -21.98
N ILE A 87 0.37 9.68 -22.31
CA ILE A 87 0.08 9.00 -23.58
C ILE A 87 -0.78 7.76 -23.26
N PRO A 88 -2.09 7.91 -23.03
CA PRO A 88 -2.93 6.84 -22.45
C PRO A 88 -3.43 5.82 -23.49
N TYR A 89 -3.10 5.95 -24.76
CA TYR A 89 -3.67 5.15 -25.85
C TYR A 89 -3.55 3.63 -25.59
N LEU A 90 -2.37 3.15 -25.23
CA LEU A 90 -2.17 1.73 -24.97
C LEU A 90 -2.98 1.26 -23.74
N PHE A 91 -3.06 2.07 -22.71
CA PHE A 91 -3.87 1.82 -21.51
C PHE A 91 -5.36 1.75 -21.83
N THR A 92 -5.89 2.71 -22.58
CA THR A 92 -7.33 2.84 -22.86
C THR A 92 -7.84 1.90 -23.96
N THR A 93 -6.95 1.37 -24.82
CA THR A 93 -7.33 0.45 -25.90
C THR A 93 -7.90 -0.85 -25.34
N THR A 94 -9.15 -1.17 -25.68
CA THR A 94 -9.85 -2.40 -25.25
C THR A 94 -9.80 -3.54 -26.27
N SER A 95 -9.45 -3.25 -27.52
CA SER A 95 -9.37 -4.24 -28.60
C SER A 95 -8.21 -5.24 -28.45
N ILE A 96 -7.19 -4.91 -27.65
CA ILE A 96 -6.03 -5.74 -27.37
C ILE A 96 -6.16 -6.25 -25.93
N LYS A 97 -6.33 -7.57 -25.76
CA LYS A 97 -6.56 -8.19 -24.45
C LYS A 97 -5.28 -8.25 -23.58
N ASN A 98 -4.17 -8.71 -24.17
CA ASN A 98 -2.88 -8.76 -23.51
C ASN A 98 -1.94 -7.75 -24.18
N LYS A 99 -1.58 -6.71 -23.47
CA LYS A 99 -0.79 -5.57 -23.99
C LYS A 99 0.41 -5.22 -23.09
N GLU A 100 0.79 -6.14 -22.21
CA GLU A 100 1.92 -5.98 -21.31
C GLU A 100 3.17 -5.59 -22.09
N VAL A 101 3.93 -4.64 -21.51
CA VAL A 101 5.20 -4.18 -22.09
C VAL A 101 6.33 -5.00 -21.48
N ASN A 102 7.13 -5.65 -22.33
CA ASN A 102 8.22 -6.54 -21.94
C ASN A 102 9.57 -5.84 -21.88
N ALA A 103 9.80 -4.86 -22.78
CA ALA A 103 11.04 -4.11 -22.86
C ALA A 103 10.83 -2.75 -23.54
N VAL A 104 11.77 -1.82 -23.31
CA VAL A 104 11.81 -0.51 -23.93
C VAL A 104 13.18 -0.30 -24.59
N THR A 105 13.18 0.09 -25.86
CA THR A 105 14.41 0.43 -26.60
C THR A 105 14.30 1.85 -27.14
N ILE A 106 15.28 2.69 -26.83
CA ILE A 106 15.38 4.06 -27.38
C ILE A 106 16.28 4.04 -28.62
N HIS A 107 15.80 4.64 -29.71
CA HIS A 107 16.59 4.87 -30.92
C HIS A 107 16.20 6.20 -31.55
N ASN A 108 17.17 7.11 -31.67
CA ASN A 108 16.95 8.52 -32.07
C ASN A 108 15.85 9.16 -31.18
N GLU A 109 14.84 9.81 -31.77
CA GLU A 109 13.71 10.40 -31.07
C GLU A 109 12.58 9.40 -30.77
N TYR A 110 12.75 8.11 -31.07
CA TYR A 110 11.71 7.09 -30.90
C TYR A 110 11.99 6.16 -29.72
N ALA A 111 10.91 5.76 -29.05
CA ALA A 111 10.88 4.64 -28.13
C ALA A 111 10.10 3.49 -28.73
N TYR A 112 10.69 2.31 -28.74
CA TYR A 112 10.12 1.06 -29.22
C TYR A 112 9.75 0.20 -28.00
N LEU A 113 8.47 -0.04 -27.78
CA LEU A 113 7.96 -0.86 -26.70
C LEU A 113 7.67 -2.27 -27.23
N SER A 114 8.44 -3.24 -26.78
CA SER A 114 8.18 -4.67 -27.03
C SER A 114 7.02 -5.11 -26.17
N THR A 115 5.98 -5.70 -26.76
CA THR A 115 4.73 -6.06 -26.07
C THR A 115 4.30 -7.49 -26.34
N GLU A 116 3.31 -7.98 -25.60
CA GLU A 116 2.71 -9.30 -25.77
C GLU A 116 2.01 -9.51 -27.15
N PHE A 117 1.88 -8.48 -27.97
CA PHE A 117 1.24 -8.58 -29.29
C PHE A 117 2.09 -8.06 -30.46
N GLY A 118 3.25 -7.44 -30.18
CA GLY A 118 4.09 -6.84 -31.19
C GLY A 118 4.92 -5.68 -30.65
N ILE A 119 5.12 -4.61 -31.42
CA ILE A 119 5.93 -3.46 -31.07
C ILE A 119 5.13 -2.17 -31.23
N VAL A 120 5.10 -1.33 -30.20
CA VAL A 120 4.51 0.01 -30.22
C VAL A 120 5.61 1.03 -30.32
N VAL A 121 5.49 1.96 -31.28
CA VAL A 121 6.51 3.01 -31.55
C VAL A 121 5.97 4.35 -31.11
N ILE A 122 6.70 5.01 -30.23
CA ILE A 122 6.38 6.34 -29.70
C ILE A 122 7.40 7.35 -30.24
N ASN A 123 6.94 8.39 -30.90
CA ASN A 123 7.78 9.56 -31.18
C ASN A 123 7.77 10.47 -29.94
N MET A 124 8.89 10.52 -29.25
CA MET A 124 9.01 11.26 -27.98
C MET A 124 8.98 12.78 -28.18
N ASN A 125 9.43 13.32 -29.34
CA ASN A 125 9.31 14.74 -29.67
C ASN A 125 7.86 15.14 -29.94
N LYS A 126 7.11 14.30 -30.69
CA LYS A 126 5.70 14.55 -30.99
C LYS A 126 4.78 14.16 -29.85
N ARG A 127 5.25 13.34 -28.92
CA ARG A 127 4.50 12.84 -27.73
C ARG A 127 3.28 12.00 -28.13
N GLU A 128 3.45 11.15 -29.15
CA GLU A 128 2.38 10.32 -29.70
C GLU A 128 2.89 8.95 -30.13
N ILE A 129 1.99 7.97 -30.19
CA ILE A 129 2.26 6.70 -30.83
C ILE A 129 2.15 6.91 -32.34
N THR A 130 3.25 6.63 -33.05
CA THR A 130 3.31 6.77 -34.52
C THR A 130 2.98 5.49 -35.24
N ASP A 131 3.38 4.35 -34.67
CA ASP A 131 3.20 3.05 -35.30
C ASP A 131 2.86 1.97 -34.25
N THR A 132 2.16 0.94 -34.70
CA THR A 132 1.88 -0.25 -33.91
C THR A 132 2.05 -1.48 -34.79
N TYR A 133 3.20 -2.11 -34.71
CA TYR A 133 3.50 -3.34 -35.47
C TYR A 133 2.86 -4.53 -34.75
N ASN A 134 1.58 -4.80 -35.08
CA ASN A 134 0.85 -5.93 -34.51
C ASN A 134 1.29 -7.23 -35.19
N LEU A 135 2.18 -7.95 -34.53
CA LEU A 135 2.75 -9.21 -35.01
C LEU A 135 1.92 -10.43 -34.56
N SER A 136 0.89 -10.22 -33.73
CA SER A 136 0.03 -11.27 -33.15
C SER A 136 0.80 -12.32 -32.33
N GLN A 137 1.95 -11.95 -31.80
CA GLN A 137 2.80 -12.79 -30.95
C GLN A 137 3.60 -11.92 -29.99
N PRO A 138 4.00 -12.46 -28.84
CA PRO A 138 4.85 -11.77 -27.88
C PRO A 138 6.21 -11.43 -28.49
N ILE A 139 6.67 -10.21 -28.19
CA ILE A 139 8.03 -9.74 -28.43
C ILE A 139 8.68 -9.50 -27.08
N SER A 140 9.72 -10.26 -26.78
CA SER A 140 10.46 -10.11 -25.51
C SER A 140 11.30 -8.85 -25.48
N SER A 141 11.99 -8.55 -26.59
CA SER A 141 12.87 -7.40 -26.73
C SER A 141 13.08 -7.07 -28.21
N CYS A 142 13.41 -5.82 -28.51
CA CYS A 142 13.85 -5.44 -29.85
C CYS A 142 15.08 -4.53 -29.78
N SER A 143 15.82 -4.43 -30.87
CA SER A 143 16.95 -3.51 -31.01
C SER A 143 17.15 -3.09 -32.47
N ILE A 144 17.73 -1.91 -32.68
CA ILE A 144 17.96 -1.38 -34.02
C ILE A 144 19.43 -1.37 -34.32
N LEU A 145 19.81 -1.92 -35.48
CA LEU A 145 21.16 -1.92 -35.99
C LEU A 145 21.13 -1.72 -37.53
N ASN A 146 21.90 -0.76 -38.03
CA ASN A 146 22.06 -0.45 -39.48
C ASN A 146 20.70 -0.31 -40.19
N ASN A 147 19.79 0.49 -39.60
CA ASN A 147 18.42 0.76 -40.10
C ASN A 147 17.53 -0.46 -40.20
N GLN A 148 17.87 -1.54 -39.48
CA GLN A 148 17.03 -2.73 -39.31
C GLN A 148 16.63 -2.90 -37.86
N ILE A 149 15.36 -3.21 -37.64
CA ILE A 149 14.84 -3.61 -36.33
C ILE A 149 14.88 -5.12 -36.20
N TYR A 150 15.48 -5.61 -35.12
CA TYR A 150 15.52 -7.02 -34.74
C TYR A 150 14.64 -7.23 -33.51
N ALA A 151 13.81 -8.24 -33.53
CA ALA A 151 12.88 -8.52 -32.45
C ALA A 151 12.92 -10.00 -32.05
N SER A 152 12.99 -10.26 -30.76
CA SER A 152 12.94 -11.61 -30.20
C SER A 152 11.50 -12.04 -29.97
N THR A 153 11.11 -13.17 -30.55
CA THR A 153 9.84 -13.84 -30.30
C THR A 153 10.06 -15.07 -29.40
N SER A 154 8.98 -15.75 -29.04
CA SER A 154 9.06 -16.99 -28.24
C SER A 154 9.90 -18.11 -28.90
N THR A 155 10.02 -18.10 -30.23
CA THR A 155 10.65 -19.17 -30.99
C THR A 155 11.83 -18.74 -31.86
N ASN A 156 11.86 -17.49 -32.32
CA ASN A 156 12.80 -16.99 -33.30
C ASN A 156 13.20 -15.52 -33.02
N ILE A 157 14.22 -15.07 -33.74
CA ILE A 157 14.48 -13.66 -33.95
C ILE A 157 13.94 -13.29 -35.34
N ILE A 158 13.18 -12.21 -35.41
CA ILE A 158 12.71 -11.64 -36.68
C ILE A 158 13.32 -10.25 -36.89
N TYR A 159 13.40 -9.82 -38.13
CA TYR A 159 13.91 -8.48 -38.44
C TYR A 159 13.20 -7.89 -39.67
N GLY A 160 13.21 -6.56 -39.76
CA GLY A 160 12.69 -5.80 -40.87
C GLY A 160 13.45 -4.49 -41.07
N SER A 161 13.43 -3.94 -42.29
CA SER A 161 14.00 -2.64 -42.57
C SER A 161 13.07 -1.53 -42.08
N LEU A 162 13.61 -0.50 -41.43
CA LEU A 162 12.83 0.68 -41.03
C LEU A 162 12.40 1.54 -42.24
N ASP A 163 12.96 1.29 -43.44
CA ASP A 163 12.51 1.92 -44.68
C ASP A 163 11.28 1.20 -45.28
N ASP A 164 10.99 -0.02 -44.85
CA ASP A 164 9.85 -0.81 -45.33
C ASP A 164 8.58 -0.52 -44.51
N ASN A 165 7.41 -0.81 -45.05
CA ASN A 165 6.16 -0.76 -44.31
C ASN A 165 6.05 -1.95 -43.33
N LEU A 166 6.52 -1.79 -42.09
CA LEU A 166 6.53 -2.81 -41.06
C LEU A 166 5.14 -3.10 -40.44
N LEU A 167 4.09 -2.36 -40.84
CA LEU A 167 2.69 -2.75 -40.55
C LEU A 167 2.30 -4.00 -41.36
N ASP A 168 2.94 -4.24 -42.53
CA ASP A 168 2.79 -5.46 -43.29
C ASP A 168 3.74 -6.53 -42.73
N LYS A 169 3.14 -7.61 -42.20
CA LYS A 169 3.89 -8.73 -41.62
C LYS A 169 4.83 -9.43 -42.62
N SER A 170 4.57 -9.33 -43.91
CA SER A 170 5.40 -9.94 -44.97
C SER A 170 6.78 -9.30 -45.09
N ASN A 171 6.97 -8.07 -44.57
CA ASN A 171 8.22 -7.38 -44.55
C ASN A 171 9.13 -7.80 -43.39
N TRP A 172 8.59 -8.60 -42.44
CA TRP A 172 9.37 -9.21 -41.39
C TRP A 172 9.96 -10.54 -41.84
N LYS A 173 11.27 -10.70 -41.71
CA LYS A 173 12.04 -11.89 -42.09
C LYS A 173 12.55 -12.60 -40.85
N VAL A 174 12.72 -13.92 -40.94
CA VAL A 174 13.33 -14.70 -39.87
C VAL A 174 14.84 -14.56 -39.94
N TYR A 175 15.46 -14.20 -38.82
CA TYR A 175 16.92 -14.20 -38.67
C TYR A 175 17.42 -15.65 -38.65
N ASP A 176 18.53 -15.91 -39.34
CA ASP A 176 19.11 -17.25 -39.38
C ASP A 176 19.64 -17.69 -38.02
N SER A 177 18.78 -18.34 -37.26
CA SER A 177 19.06 -18.84 -35.92
C SER A 177 19.93 -20.11 -35.90
N SER A 178 20.25 -20.70 -37.07
CA SER A 178 21.18 -21.84 -37.16
C SER A 178 22.58 -21.50 -36.64
N LYS A 179 22.87 -20.22 -36.55
CA LYS A 179 24.09 -19.66 -35.98
C LYS A 179 24.12 -19.62 -34.46
N LEU A 180 22.97 -19.69 -33.80
CA LEU A 180 22.84 -19.80 -32.33
C LEU A 180 22.92 -21.24 -31.89
N PRO A 181 23.39 -21.55 -30.67
CA PRO A 181 23.35 -22.91 -30.14
C PRO A 181 21.91 -23.49 -30.18
N SER A 182 21.78 -24.77 -30.52
CA SER A 182 20.47 -25.43 -30.64
C SER A 182 19.65 -25.29 -29.34
N GLY A 183 18.37 -24.95 -29.49
CA GLY A 183 17.44 -24.76 -28.37
C GLY A 183 17.65 -23.45 -27.57
N THR A 184 18.39 -22.47 -28.14
CA THR A 184 18.58 -21.14 -27.55
C THR A 184 17.30 -20.33 -27.69
N HIS A 185 16.76 -19.87 -26.55
CA HIS A 185 15.71 -18.84 -26.50
C HIS A 185 16.38 -17.52 -26.16
N ILE A 186 16.04 -16.47 -26.88
CA ILE A 186 16.59 -15.13 -26.67
C ILE A 186 15.60 -14.30 -25.88
N ASP A 187 16.00 -13.86 -24.69
CA ASP A 187 15.20 -12.99 -23.83
C ASP A 187 15.38 -11.52 -24.21
N GLU A 188 16.60 -11.14 -24.59
CA GLU A 188 16.92 -9.73 -24.88
C GLU A 188 17.91 -9.61 -26.05
N ILE A 189 17.73 -8.53 -26.84
CA ILE A 189 18.62 -8.15 -27.95
C ILE A 189 19.09 -6.72 -27.72
N ILE A 190 20.39 -6.48 -27.81
CA ILE A 190 21.00 -5.15 -27.75
C ILE A 190 21.95 -4.97 -28.93
N SER A 191 21.88 -3.81 -29.59
CA SER A 191 22.90 -3.37 -30.53
C SER A 191 24.00 -2.61 -29.79
N PHE A 192 25.23 -3.05 -29.92
CA PHE A 192 26.39 -2.41 -29.30
C PHE A 192 27.59 -2.48 -30.23
N LYS A 193 28.26 -1.33 -30.48
CA LYS A 193 29.42 -1.22 -31.35
C LYS A 193 29.28 -1.94 -32.69
N ASN A 194 28.17 -1.69 -33.37
CA ASN A 194 27.86 -2.25 -34.68
C ASN A 194 27.71 -3.79 -34.71
N GLN A 195 27.39 -4.40 -33.56
CA GLN A 195 27.10 -5.84 -33.41
C GLN A 195 25.82 -6.05 -32.64
N LEU A 196 25.13 -7.18 -32.86
CA LEU A 196 24.01 -7.61 -32.05
C LEU A 196 24.51 -8.51 -30.92
N PHE A 197 24.00 -8.25 -29.70
CA PHE A 197 24.20 -9.06 -28.52
C PHE A 197 22.86 -9.68 -28.10
N PHE A 198 22.92 -10.94 -27.67
CA PHE A 198 21.76 -11.75 -27.38
C PHE A 198 21.87 -12.35 -25.97
N LEU A 199 20.96 -12.00 -25.09
CA LEU A 199 20.84 -12.66 -23.76
C LEU A 199 19.91 -13.86 -23.88
N SER A 200 20.37 -15.02 -23.44
CA SER A 200 19.61 -16.27 -23.49
C SER A 200 19.39 -16.88 -22.11
N LYS A 201 18.12 -17.15 -21.77
CA LYS A 201 17.67 -17.84 -20.57
C LYS A 201 18.30 -17.30 -19.28
N LYS A 202 18.65 -16.00 -19.30
CA LYS A 202 19.38 -15.35 -18.20
C LYS A 202 20.63 -16.14 -17.75
N LYS A 203 21.36 -16.74 -18.69
CA LYS A 203 22.55 -17.57 -18.41
C LYS A 203 23.72 -17.27 -19.33
N SER A 204 23.47 -16.91 -20.58
CA SER A 204 24.53 -16.72 -21.57
C SER A 204 24.27 -15.49 -22.42
N VAL A 205 25.33 -14.75 -22.71
CA VAL A 205 25.35 -13.66 -23.70
C VAL A 205 26.15 -14.12 -24.91
N TYR A 206 25.52 -14.03 -26.07
CA TYR A 206 26.12 -14.26 -27.38
C TYR A 206 26.25 -12.95 -28.14
N TYR A 207 27.13 -12.90 -29.13
CA TYR A 207 27.24 -11.76 -30.03
C TYR A 207 27.46 -12.20 -31.49
N SER A 208 26.95 -11.38 -32.42
CA SER A 208 27.17 -11.58 -33.85
C SER A 208 28.53 -11.10 -34.28
N SER A 209 29.28 -11.91 -35.02
CA SER A 209 30.60 -11.54 -35.56
C SER A 209 30.80 -12.18 -36.93
N ASN A 210 31.03 -11.35 -37.99
CA ASN A 210 31.35 -11.79 -39.35
C ASN A 210 30.46 -12.92 -39.86
N GLY A 211 29.14 -12.80 -39.61
CA GLY A 211 28.15 -13.81 -40.07
C GLY A 211 28.11 -15.07 -39.22
N THR A 212 28.79 -15.13 -38.08
CA THR A 212 28.75 -16.19 -37.06
C THR A 212 28.24 -15.64 -35.72
N VAL A 213 27.95 -16.50 -34.78
CA VAL A 213 27.62 -16.13 -33.41
C VAL A 213 28.64 -16.77 -32.44
N ALA A 214 29.20 -15.95 -31.56
CA ALA A 214 30.12 -16.39 -30.53
C ALA A 214 29.57 -16.12 -29.13
N THR A 215 30.04 -16.89 -28.14
CA THR A 215 29.69 -16.67 -26.72
C THR A 215 30.59 -15.58 -26.15
N LEU A 216 29.98 -14.53 -25.59
CA LEU A 216 30.69 -13.50 -24.83
C LEU A 216 30.90 -13.93 -23.39
N PHE A 217 29.84 -14.38 -22.73
CA PHE A 217 29.79 -14.56 -21.29
C PHE A 217 28.75 -15.62 -20.89
N THR A 218 29.07 -16.42 -19.89
CA THR A 218 28.11 -17.38 -19.30
C THR A 218 28.22 -17.33 -17.78
N HIS A 219 27.06 -17.14 -17.12
CA HIS A 219 26.99 -17.10 -15.68
C HIS A 219 25.61 -17.58 -15.19
N SER A 220 25.55 -18.45 -14.19
CA SER A 220 24.30 -19.06 -13.72
C SER A 220 23.34 -18.06 -13.07
N GLN A 221 23.85 -16.93 -12.62
CA GLN A 221 23.08 -15.85 -11.94
C GLN A 221 23.00 -14.58 -12.78
N LEU A 222 23.11 -14.69 -14.09
CA LEU A 222 22.95 -13.54 -15.00
C LEU A 222 21.48 -13.08 -14.96
N THR A 223 21.26 -11.80 -14.67
CA THR A 223 19.94 -11.24 -14.50
C THR A 223 19.50 -10.35 -15.67
N ASP A 224 20.45 -9.59 -16.23
CA ASP A 224 20.14 -8.56 -17.21
C ASP A 224 21.34 -8.17 -18.06
N MET A 225 21.09 -7.51 -19.19
CA MET A 225 22.09 -6.96 -20.08
C MET A 225 21.65 -5.54 -20.51
N LYS A 226 22.51 -4.55 -20.39
CA LYS A 226 22.19 -3.14 -20.68
C LYS A 226 23.35 -2.41 -21.32
N GLN A 227 23.07 -1.54 -22.29
CA GLN A 227 24.07 -0.57 -22.75
C GLN A 227 24.18 0.58 -21.74
N VAL A 228 25.38 0.84 -21.25
CA VAL A 228 25.69 1.86 -20.23
C VAL A 228 26.80 2.76 -20.77
N GLY A 229 26.42 3.89 -21.35
CA GLY A 229 27.35 4.76 -22.06
C GLY A 229 28.00 4.07 -23.28
N ASP A 230 29.31 3.95 -23.26
CA ASP A 230 30.13 3.29 -24.30
C ASP A 230 30.44 1.83 -23.95
N LYS A 231 29.80 1.28 -22.95
CA LYS A 231 29.99 -0.10 -22.45
C LYS A 231 28.73 -0.94 -22.52
N LEU A 232 28.92 -2.26 -22.57
CA LEU A 232 27.86 -3.24 -22.38
C LEU A 232 27.96 -3.82 -20.96
N ALA A 233 26.96 -3.62 -20.14
CA ALA A 233 26.87 -4.19 -18.80
C ALA A 233 26.15 -5.53 -18.85
N CYS A 234 26.76 -6.58 -18.25
CA CYS A 234 26.13 -7.85 -17.94
C CYS A 234 25.97 -7.91 -16.41
N LEU A 235 24.73 -7.90 -15.93
CA LEU A 235 24.40 -7.86 -14.50
C LEU A 235 24.16 -9.27 -13.97
N THR A 236 24.70 -9.55 -12.78
CA THR A 236 24.42 -10.76 -12.03
C THR A 236 23.91 -10.39 -10.64
N ASP A 237 23.45 -11.37 -9.85
CA ASP A 237 22.98 -11.13 -8.48
C ASP A 237 24.02 -10.45 -7.57
N SER A 238 25.31 -10.58 -7.88
CA SER A 238 26.39 -10.12 -7.00
C SER A 238 27.47 -9.26 -7.66
N GLN A 239 27.46 -9.15 -9.00
CA GLN A 239 28.51 -8.48 -9.76
C GLN A 239 27.95 -7.87 -11.04
N VAL A 240 28.68 -6.88 -11.59
CA VAL A 240 28.45 -6.33 -12.93
C VAL A 240 29.74 -6.43 -13.74
N TYR A 241 29.64 -6.93 -14.97
CA TYR A 241 30.72 -6.99 -15.95
C TYR A 241 30.48 -5.91 -17.01
N LEU A 242 31.38 -4.92 -17.07
CA LEU A 242 31.31 -3.78 -18.01
C LEU A 242 32.24 -4.01 -19.17
N TYR A 243 31.73 -4.52 -20.29
CA TYR A 243 32.50 -4.81 -21.50
C TYR A 243 32.73 -3.55 -22.31
N SER A 244 33.99 -3.23 -22.54
CA SER A 244 34.42 -2.17 -23.51
C SER A 244 34.36 -2.69 -24.94
N ASP A 245 34.64 -3.95 -25.14
CA ASP A 245 34.55 -4.73 -26.37
C ASP A 245 34.36 -6.21 -26.04
N THR A 246 34.41 -7.11 -26.98
CA THR A 246 34.20 -8.55 -26.76
C THR A 246 35.32 -9.27 -25.98
N GLN A 247 36.40 -8.58 -25.64
CA GLN A 247 37.57 -9.15 -24.96
C GLN A 247 37.92 -8.43 -23.65
N THR A 248 37.61 -7.13 -23.58
CA THR A 248 38.03 -6.26 -22.47
C THR A 248 36.84 -5.88 -21.60
N PHE A 249 36.91 -6.15 -20.30
CA PHE A 249 35.88 -5.74 -19.34
C PHE A 249 36.46 -5.32 -18.00
N ASP A 250 35.70 -4.52 -17.29
CA ASP A 250 35.85 -4.25 -15.85
C ASP A 250 34.77 -4.99 -15.04
N ARG A 251 35.10 -5.35 -13.80
CA ARG A 251 34.19 -6.03 -12.90
C ARG A 251 33.91 -5.19 -11.66
N ILE A 252 32.63 -4.96 -11.38
CA ILE A 252 32.14 -4.32 -10.16
C ILE A 252 31.61 -5.41 -9.23
N ASN A 253 32.21 -5.52 -8.03
CA ASN A 253 31.84 -6.54 -7.03
C ASN A 253 30.76 -5.99 -6.07
N LEU A 254 29.60 -5.63 -6.62
CA LEU A 254 28.44 -5.14 -5.88
C LEU A 254 27.16 -5.78 -6.44
N SER A 255 26.19 -6.02 -5.58
CA SER A 255 24.86 -6.45 -5.99
C SER A 255 24.06 -5.24 -6.47
N ILE A 256 24.00 -5.05 -7.77
CA ILE A 256 23.40 -3.90 -8.44
C ILE A 256 22.15 -4.36 -9.20
N LYS A 257 21.04 -3.65 -9.04
CA LYS A 257 19.79 -3.91 -9.78
C LYS A 257 19.76 -3.19 -11.12
N ASP A 258 20.30 -1.99 -11.17
CA ASP A 258 20.43 -1.23 -12.42
C ASP A 258 21.61 -0.24 -12.32
N ILE A 259 22.15 0.15 -13.47
CA ILE A 259 23.31 1.02 -13.60
C ILE A 259 23.13 1.97 -14.77
N SER A 260 23.50 3.23 -14.60
CA SER A 260 23.42 4.26 -15.65
C SER A 260 24.64 5.17 -15.61
N THR A 261 25.00 5.74 -16.77
CA THR A 261 26.03 6.79 -16.89
C THR A 261 25.69 7.79 -17.99
N TYR A 262 25.92 9.06 -17.70
CA TYR A 262 25.90 10.13 -18.67
C TYR A 262 27.34 10.53 -19.08
N GLN A 263 28.32 10.32 -18.17
CA GLN A 263 29.73 10.61 -18.32
C GLN A 263 30.55 9.33 -18.29
N THR A 264 31.73 9.31 -18.93
CA THR A 264 32.65 8.18 -18.83
C THR A 264 33.19 8.02 -17.40
N ASP A 265 33.37 6.77 -16.99
CA ASP A 265 33.97 6.34 -15.72
C ASP A 265 33.25 6.71 -14.40
N LYS A 266 32.11 7.40 -14.46
CA LYS A 266 31.24 7.62 -13.28
C LYS A 266 29.89 7.01 -13.52
N TYR A 267 29.43 6.18 -12.58
CA TYR A 267 28.19 5.40 -12.69
C TYR A 267 27.28 5.66 -11.50
N TRP A 268 26.00 5.83 -11.77
CA TRP A 268 24.94 5.78 -10.76
C TRP A 268 24.36 4.38 -10.74
N ILE A 269 24.16 3.85 -9.52
CA ILE A 269 23.74 2.47 -9.30
C ILE A 269 22.54 2.40 -8.35
N ALA A 270 21.60 1.52 -8.68
CA ALA A 270 20.49 1.13 -7.84
C ALA A 270 20.87 -0.14 -7.08
N GLU A 271 21.00 -0.07 -5.76
CA GLU A 271 21.44 -1.20 -4.91
C GLU A 271 20.32 -1.76 -4.04
N SER A 272 19.09 -1.86 -4.55
CA SER A 272 17.96 -2.35 -3.77
C SER A 272 17.78 -1.54 -2.48
N PHE A 273 17.64 -2.18 -1.32
CA PHE A 273 17.44 -1.50 -0.03
C PHE A 273 18.62 -0.65 0.48
N LYS A 274 19.73 -0.63 -0.24
CA LYS A 274 20.81 0.32 0.03
C LYS A 274 20.63 1.68 -0.65
N GLY A 275 19.59 1.83 -1.50
CA GLY A 275 19.27 3.08 -2.15
C GLY A 275 20.10 3.40 -3.39
N LEU A 276 20.15 4.69 -3.75
CA LEU A 276 20.93 5.22 -4.85
C LEU A 276 22.36 5.53 -4.38
N ARG A 277 23.36 5.07 -5.14
CA ARG A 277 24.79 5.39 -4.91
C ARG A 277 25.46 5.79 -6.20
N SER A 278 26.63 6.43 -6.12
CA SER A 278 27.49 6.59 -7.30
C SER A 278 28.90 6.07 -7.03
N ILE A 279 29.47 5.50 -8.09
CA ILE A 279 30.82 4.95 -8.11
C ILE A 279 31.60 5.55 -9.29
N LYS A 280 32.91 5.65 -9.11
CA LYS A 280 33.84 6.11 -10.15
C LYS A 280 34.92 5.06 -10.36
N ARG A 281 35.21 4.80 -11.61
CA ARG A 281 36.33 3.92 -12.01
C ARG A 281 37.66 4.64 -11.75
N THR A 282 38.55 3.99 -11.01
CA THR A 282 39.89 4.49 -10.68
C THR A 282 41.02 3.67 -11.31
N GLY A 283 40.71 2.45 -11.80
CA GLY A 283 41.61 1.53 -12.43
C GLY A 283 40.92 0.29 -12.96
N ILE A 284 41.65 -0.69 -13.48
CA ILE A 284 41.11 -1.96 -13.95
C ILE A 284 40.50 -2.70 -12.75
N ASN A 285 39.19 -2.99 -12.80
CA ASN A 285 38.41 -3.60 -11.73
C ASN A 285 38.44 -2.82 -10.41
N GLN A 286 38.78 -1.53 -10.44
CA GLN A 286 38.85 -0.68 -9.26
C GLN A 286 37.84 0.45 -9.36
N PHE A 287 36.95 0.52 -8.35
CA PHE A 287 35.89 1.52 -8.26
C PHE A 287 35.86 2.11 -6.84
N GLU A 288 35.74 3.40 -6.74
CA GLU A 288 35.52 4.11 -5.48
C GLU A 288 34.10 4.65 -5.38
N VAL A 289 33.53 4.66 -4.19
CA VAL A 289 32.21 5.27 -3.94
C VAL A 289 32.41 6.80 -3.91
N THR A 290 31.65 7.50 -4.73
CA THR A 290 31.69 8.97 -4.82
C THR A 290 30.50 9.63 -4.15
N HIS A 291 29.37 8.91 -4.01
CA HIS A 291 28.23 9.29 -3.17
C HIS A 291 27.75 8.06 -2.44
N GLU A 292 27.65 8.19 -1.12
CA GLU A 292 27.06 7.18 -0.27
C GLU A 292 25.54 7.07 -0.50
N ALA A 293 24.94 6.08 0.13
CA ALA A 293 23.53 5.78 -0.06
C ALA A 293 22.62 7.00 0.18
N ILE A 294 21.92 7.40 -0.86
CA ILE A 294 20.88 8.43 -0.81
C ILE A 294 19.56 7.73 -0.57
N THR A 295 18.99 7.95 0.62
CA THR A 295 17.69 7.44 1.01
C THR A 295 16.79 8.61 1.40
N LEU A 296 15.51 8.51 1.07
CA LEU A 296 14.51 9.51 1.41
C LEU A 296 13.79 9.10 2.69
N ASP A 297 13.34 10.08 3.48
CA ASP A 297 12.44 9.82 4.60
C ASP A 297 11.09 9.30 4.09
N GLY A 298 10.66 8.17 4.60
CA GLY A 298 9.46 7.49 4.16
C GLY A 298 9.29 6.11 4.77
N PRO A 299 8.18 5.41 4.50
CA PRO A 299 8.00 4.03 4.92
C PRO A 299 9.04 3.11 4.24
N TYR A 300 9.40 2.03 4.89
CA TYR A 300 10.37 1.06 4.36
C TYR A 300 9.88 0.32 3.11
N THR A 301 8.58 0.03 3.04
CA THR A 301 7.91 -0.57 1.88
C THR A 301 6.56 0.08 1.62
N ASN A 302 6.00 -0.09 0.41
CA ASN A 302 4.68 0.37 0.02
C ASN A 302 3.55 -0.63 0.36
N SER A 303 3.75 -1.49 1.35
CA SER A 303 2.78 -2.50 1.79
C SER A 303 2.31 -2.25 3.24
N PRO A 304 1.44 -1.29 3.51
CA PRO A 304 0.89 -1.03 4.85
C PRO A 304 -0.26 -2.00 5.14
N TYR A 305 0.07 -3.27 5.45
CA TYR A 305 -0.92 -4.32 5.66
C TYR A 305 -1.80 -4.08 6.88
N LYS A 306 -1.20 -3.76 8.03
CA LYS A 306 -1.93 -3.43 9.24
C LYS A 306 -1.34 -2.18 9.89
N ILE A 307 -2.21 -1.30 10.34
CA ILE A 307 -1.87 0.00 10.93
C ILE A 307 -2.47 0.07 12.32
N THR A 308 -1.74 0.64 13.27
CA THR A 308 -2.26 0.98 14.60
C THR A 308 -1.72 2.32 15.06
N TYR A 309 -2.53 3.05 15.82
CA TYR A 309 -2.18 4.34 16.41
C TYR A 309 -1.95 4.20 17.91
N LYS A 310 -0.88 4.80 18.42
CA LYS A 310 -0.63 4.99 19.85
C LYS A 310 0.29 6.19 20.07
N ASN A 311 -0.01 7.02 21.08
CA ASN A 311 0.84 8.13 21.53
C ASN A 311 1.34 9.04 20.39
N ASN A 312 0.42 9.46 19.52
CA ASN A 312 0.68 10.31 18.35
C ASN A 312 1.69 9.72 17.34
N LYS A 313 1.79 8.41 17.30
CA LYS A 313 2.55 7.64 16.31
C LYS A 313 1.67 6.64 15.60
N ILE A 314 1.99 6.42 14.34
CA ILE A 314 1.40 5.37 13.50
C ILE A 314 2.42 4.25 13.36
N TYR A 315 2.03 3.03 13.71
CA TYR A 315 2.84 1.83 13.57
C TYR A 315 2.26 0.97 12.46
N LEU A 316 3.10 0.58 11.52
CA LEU A 316 2.71 -0.18 10.34
C LEU A 316 3.55 -1.45 10.22
N ILE A 317 2.90 -2.53 9.84
CA ILE A 317 3.56 -3.78 9.45
C ILE A 317 3.29 -4.08 7.97
N PRO A 318 4.31 -4.46 7.18
CA PRO A 318 4.15 -4.67 5.74
C PRO A 318 3.69 -6.07 5.38
N GLY A 319 3.85 -7.02 6.29
CA GLY A 319 3.55 -8.42 6.08
C GLY A 319 2.06 -8.72 6.11
N GLY A 320 1.77 -9.99 6.26
CA GLY A 320 0.39 -10.45 6.37
C GLY A 320 0.11 -11.66 5.52
N LYS A 321 -1.15 -11.88 5.27
CA LYS A 321 -1.63 -13.03 4.53
C LYS A 321 -2.85 -12.69 3.68
N VAL A 322 -3.04 -13.45 2.61
CA VAL A 322 -4.31 -13.46 1.88
C VAL A 322 -5.34 -14.18 2.76
N LEU A 323 -6.31 -13.45 3.31
CA LEU A 323 -7.26 -13.97 4.30
C LEU A 323 -8.00 -15.24 3.83
N THR A 324 -8.39 -15.29 2.56
CA THR A 324 -9.13 -16.42 1.98
C THR A 324 -8.26 -17.63 1.65
N LYS A 325 -6.93 -17.46 1.51
CA LYS A 325 -5.98 -18.52 1.14
C LYS A 325 -5.03 -18.90 2.29
N GLY A 326 -4.80 -18.00 3.23
CA GLY A 326 -3.83 -18.19 4.33
C GLY A 326 -2.38 -18.29 3.85
N THR A 327 -2.05 -17.72 2.67
CA THR A 327 -0.68 -17.63 2.16
C THR A 327 -0.08 -16.28 2.53
N GLY A 328 1.17 -16.28 3.01
CA GLY A 328 1.90 -15.05 3.34
C GLY A 328 2.27 -14.23 2.11
N PHE A 329 2.56 -12.95 2.33
CA PHE A 329 3.00 -12.01 1.30
C PHE A 329 4.52 -12.07 1.07
N ASN A 330 5.27 -12.80 1.90
CA ASN A 330 6.74 -12.86 1.94
C ASN A 330 7.39 -11.49 2.19
N GLN A 331 6.73 -10.65 2.97
CA GLN A 331 7.25 -9.35 3.36
C GLN A 331 8.23 -9.46 4.54
N PRO A 332 9.24 -8.58 4.61
CA PRO A 332 10.16 -8.57 5.74
C PRO A 332 9.43 -8.24 7.06
N GLY A 333 9.81 -8.94 8.13
CA GLY A 333 9.31 -8.68 9.49
C GLY A 333 9.92 -7.42 10.07
N VAL A 334 9.37 -6.27 9.70
CA VAL A 334 9.78 -4.95 10.17
C VAL A 334 8.57 -4.19 10.72
N ILE A 335 8.81 -3.18 11.56
CA ILE A 335 7.78 -2.25 12.01
C ILE A 335 8.20 -0.85 11.54
N MET A 336 7.39 -0.25 10.70
CA MET A 336 7.54 1.12 10.25
C MET A 336 6.78 2.04 11.21
N ILE A 337 7.42 3.10 11.67
CA ILE A 337 6.84 4.02 12.65
C ILE A 337 6.87 5.44 12.08
N TYR A 338 5.72 6.07 11.98
CA TYR A 338 5.58 7.47 11.63
C TYR A 338 5.21 8.30 12.86
N ASP A 339 6.06 9.25 13.22
CA ASP A 339 5.81 10.21 14.29
C ASP A 339 5.01 11.39 13.71
N CYS A 340 3.74 11.52 14.13
CA CYS A 340 2.86 12.56 13.63
C CYS A 340 3.25 13.99 14.08
N ASN A 341 4.04 14.13 15.17
CA ASN A 341 4.51 15.43 15.64
C ASN A 341 5.74 15.91 14.88
N GLU A 342 6.67 14.97 14.63
CA GLU A 342 7.95 15.29 14.00
C GLU A 342 7.89 15.21 12.47
N ASP A 343 6.82 14.63 11.92
CA ASP A 343 6.67 14.32 10.48
C ASP A 343 7.85 13.50 9.96
N LYS A 344 8.20 12.43 10.70
CA LYS A 344 9.38 11.59 10.42
C LYS A 344 9.08 10.11 10.56
N TRP A 345 9.81 9.33 9.76
CA TRP A 345 9.79 7.89 9.79
C TRP A 345 10.95 7.31 10.60
N SER A 346 10.68 6.19 11.25
CA SER A 346 11.69 5.32 11.87
C SER A 346 11.34 3.86 11.64
N LEU A 347 12.29 2.96 11.84
CA LEU A 347 12.17 1.55 11.50
C LEU A 347 12.69 0.69 12.65
N ILE A 348 11.90 -0.28 13.09
CA ILE A 348 12.40 -1.41 13.85
C ILE A 348 12.70 -2.51 12.83
N ASP A 349 13.98 -2.68 12.53
CA ASP A 349 14.46 -3.66 11.56
C ASP A 349 14.51 -5.06 12.19
N ARG A 350 14.30 -6.08 11.38
CA ARG A 350 14.38 -7.50 11.75
C ARG A 350 15.78 -7.95 12.22
N SER A 351 16.83 -7.19 11.93
CA SER A 351 18.20 -7.47 12.43
C SER A 351 18.25 -7.55 13.96
N SER A 352 17.48 -6.70 14.66
CA SER A 352 17.39 -6.73 16.12
C SER A 352 16.88 -8.08 16.68
N ILE A 353 16.11 -8.81 15.90
CA ILE A 353 15.59 -10.13 16.23
C ILE A 353 16.58 -11.21 15.76
N SER A 354 17.07 -11.10 14.52
CA SER A 354 17.98 -12.09 13.94
C SER A 354 19.29 -12.17 14.72
N ASP A 355 19.83 -11.07 15.20
CA ASP A 355 21.05 -11.02 15.98
C ASP A 355 20.90 -11.73 17.32
N LYS A 356 19.77 -11.51 17.99
CA LYS A 356 19.51 -12.07 19.31
C LYS A 356 18.97 -13.51 19.28
N TYR A 357 18.01 -13.80 18.40
CA TYR A 357 17.27 -15.06 18.40
C TYR A 357 17.59 -15.97 17.22
N LYS A 358 18.44 -15.52 16.27
CA LYS A 358 18.82 -16.25 15.06
C LYS A 358 17.61 -16.64 14.16
N VAL A 359 16.59 -15.79 14.15
CA VAL A 359 15.37 -15.92 13.36
C VAL A 359 15.23 -14.68 12.46
N TRP A 360 14.86 -14.88 11.20
CA TRP A 360 14.55 -13.82 10.24
C TRP A 360 13.04 -13.77 10.03
N PRO A 361 12.30 -13.06 10.86
CA PRO A 361 10.85 -13.07 10.77
C PRO A 361 10.35 -12.47 9.46
N THR A 362 9.24 -13.03 8.99
CA THR A 362 8.50 -12.57 7.82
C THR A 362 7.01 -12.49 8.14
N ASP A 363 6.27 -11.75 7.35
CA ASP A 363 4.81 -11.70 7.38
C ASP A 363 4.23 -11.52 8.79
N TYR A 364 4.49 -10.36 9.38
CA TYR A 364 3.78 -9.95 10.59
C TYR A 364 2.29 -9.84 10.31
N THR A 365 1.46 -10.45 11.15
CA THR A 365 0.01 -10.59 10.93
C THR A 365 -0.82 -9.64 11.78
N SER A 366 -0.34 -9.27 12.96
CA SER A 366 -0.98 -8.28 13.82
C SER A 366 0.05 -7.53 14.66
N ILE A 367 -0.30 -6.32 15.06
CA ILE A 367 0.50 -5.46 15.93
C ILE A 367 -0.39 -4.84 17.00
N LEU A 368 0.08 -4.86 18.24
CA LEU A 368 -0.55 -4.21 19.37
C LEU A 368 0.51 -3.35 20.08
N VAL A 369 0.19 -2.08 20.27
CA VAL A 369 1.08 -1.12 20.95
C VAL A 369 0.41 -0.62 22.21
N ASP A 370 1.12 -0.67 23.32
CA ASP A 370 0.64 -0.19 24.61
C ASP A 370 1.74 0.56 25.38
N THR A 371 1.39 1.11 26.52
CA THR A 371 2.32 1.80 27.43
C THR A 371 2.15 1.19 28.83
N ASN A 372 3.24 0.78 29.46
CA ASN A 372 3.20 0.26 30.83
C ASN A 372 3.08 1.40 31.87
N GLU A 373 2.92 1.04 33.14
CA GLU A 373 2.84 2.00 34.25
C GLU A 373 4.10 2.86 34.40
N ALA A 374 5.25 2.38 33.95
CA ALA A 374 6.51 3.13 33.95
C ALA A 374 6.63 4.11 32.76
N GLY A 375 5.68 4.12 31.84
CA GLY A 375 5.70 4.95 30.63
C GLY A 375 6.49 4.36 29.47
N ASP A 376 6.96 3.09 29.57
CA ASP A 376 7.65 2.44 28.44
C ASP A 376 6.67 2.01 27.37
N GLU A 377 7.07 2.21 26.12
CA GLU A 377 6.38 1.70 24.94
C GLU A 377 6.53 0.17 24.87
N ILE A 378 5.42 -0.55 24.85
CA ILE A 378 5.38 -2.01 24.65
C ILE A 378 4.76 -2.30 23.30
N ILE A 379 5.45 -3.10 22.47
CA ILE A 379 4.94 -3.56 21.20
C ILE A 379 4.90 -5.09 21.21
N TYR A 380 3.74 -5.66 20.90
CA TYR A 380 3.58 -7.07 20.59
C TYR A 380 3.29 -7.21 19.10
N VAL A 381 4.02 -8.10 18.43
CA VAL A 381 3.80 -8.42 17.02
C VAL A 381 3.67 -9.91 16.86
N SER A 382 2.60 -10.33 16.21
CA SER A 382 2.41 -11.72 15.80
C SER A 382 2.98 -11.96 14.40
N ALA A 383 3.51 -13.15 14.17
CA ALA A 383 4.09 -13.56 12.90
C ALA A 383 3.44 -14.84 12.38
N MET A 384 3.34 -14.97 11.06
CA MET A 384 2.66 -16.10 10.43
C MET A 384 3.35 -17.44 10.67
N GLY A 385 4.61 -17.47 11.09
CA GLY A 385 5.37 -18.70 11.34
C GLY A 385 6.29 -18.64 12.55
N ASP A 386 6.60 -17.44 13.03
CA ASP A 386 7.64 -17.21 14.03
C ASP A 386 7.11 -16.92 15.45
N GLY A 387 5.79 -17.07 15.65
CA GLY A 387 5.18 -16.89 16.97
C GLY A 387 4.89 -15.44 17.33
N LEU A 388 5.15 -15.06 18.58
CA LEU A 388 4.92 -13.73 19.15
C LEU A 388 6.23 -13.06 19.53
N ILE A 389 6.41 -11.82 19.11
CA ILE A 389 7.60 -11.01 19.42
C ILE A 389 7.18 -9.84 20.31
N LYS A 390 7.97 -9.58 21.37
CA LYS A 390 7.77 -8.46 22.29
C LYS A 390 8.94 -7.49 22.20
N PHE A 391 8.63 -6.22 22.06
CA PHE A 391 9.58 -5.12 22.14
C PHE A 391 9.24 -4.22 23.35
N ILE A 392 10.27 -3.64 23.97
CA ILE A 392 10.14 -2.52 24.91
C ILE A 392 11.04 -1.40 24.41
N ASN A 393 10.48 -0.20 24.26
CA ASN A 393 11.21 0.97 23.73
C ASN A 393 12.00 0.61 22.47
N GLN A 394 11.31 -0.08 21.53
CA GLN A 394 11.80 -0.52 20.22
C GLN A 394 12.93 -1.58 20.24
N LYS A 395 13.27 -2.11 21.40
CA LYS A 395 14.27 -3.19 21.55
C LYS A 395 13.57 -4.54 21.70
N ALA A 396 13.95 -5.54 20.91
CA ALA A 396 13.43 -6.90 21.02
C ALA A 396 13.84 -7.53 22.35
N ILE A 397 12.86 -7.83 23.21
CA ILE A 397 13.08 -8.42 24.53
C ILE A 397 12.59 -9.85 24.67
N GLY A 398 11.63 -10.28 23.84
CA GLY A 398 11.06 -11.63 23.87
C GLY A 398 10.69 -12.14 22.47
N LEU A 399 10.99 -13.41 22.24
CA LEU A 399 10.45 -14.21 21.15
C LEU A 399 9.79 -15.43 21.79
N TYR A 400 8.47 -15.54 21.67
CA TYR A 400 7.67 -16.61 22.26
C TYR A 400 7.26 -17.61 21.18
N THR A 401 7.61 -18.85 21.38
CA THR A 401 7.31 -19.97 20.49
C THR A 401 6.96 -21.20 21.33
N LYS A 402 6.70 -22.35 20.71
CA LYS A 402 6.51 -23.62 21.38
C LYS A 402 7.68 -23.98 22.32
N ALA A 403 8.87 -23.46 22.10
CA ALA A 403 10.06 -23.79 22.90
C ALA A 403 10.07 -23.16 24.31
N ASN A 404 9.37 -22.04 24.51
CA ASN A 404 9.45 -21.25 25.75
C ASN A 404 8.10 -20.69 26.22
N SER A 405 7.00 -21.12 25.62
CA SER A 405 5.65 -20.69 25.94
C SER A 405 4.65 -21.81 25.62
N PRO A 406 3.39 -21.72 26.00
CA PRO A 406 2.36 -22.69 25.60
C PRO A 406 1.87 -22.49 24.15
N LEU A 407 2.50 -21.64 23.37
CA LEU A 407 2.23 -21.54 21.94
C LEU A 407 2.52 -22.87 21.25
N GLU A 408 1.73 -23.21 20.25
CA GLU A 408 1.81 -24.49 19.56
C GLU A 408 2.14 -24.28 18.07
N ASN A 409 2.87 -25.22 17.50
CA ASN A 409 3.12 -25.23 16.05
C ASN A 409 1.91 -25.79 15.31
N ALA A 410 1.66 -25.27 14.11
CA ALA A 410 0.63 -25.76 13.22
C ALA A 410 0.75 -27.28 12.98
N ALA A 411 -0.36 -27.99 13.00
CA ALA A 411 -0.40 -29.43 12.86
C ALA A 411 0.18 -29.89 11.51
N GLY A 412 1.04 -30.91 11.53
CA GLY A 412 1.68 -31.46 10.35
C GLY A 412 2.88 -30.65 9.81
N LEU A 413 3.24 -29.55 10.47
CA LEU A 413 4.44 -28.77 10.17
C LEU A 413 5.44 -28.94 11.31
N GLU A 414 6.29 -29.95 11.18
CA GLU A 414 7.30 -30.24 12.21
C GLU A 414 8.34 -29.13 12.29
N GLY A 415 8.59 -28.70 13.49
CA GLY A 415 9.80 -27.98 13.89
C GLY A 415 9.67 -26.52 14.20
N LYS A 416 8.98 -25.63 13.46
CA LYS A 416 9.07 -24.18 13.72
C LYS A 416 7.98 -23.33 13.04
N TYR A 417 6.75 -23.79 12.98
CA TYR A 417 5.72 -22.99 12.33
C TYR A 417 4.60 -22.65 13.32
N CYS A 418 4.82 -21.59 14.11
CA CYS A 418 3.89 -21.13 15.13
C CYS A 418 3.06 -19.97 14.56
N ARG A 419 1.80 -20.25 14.18
CA ARG A 419 0.89 -19.29 13.56
C ARG A 419 0.12 -18.50 14.61
N ILE A 420 0.55 -17.29 14.87
CA ILE A 420 -0.16 -16.33 15.70
C ILE A 420 -0.72 -15.23 14.81
N ASP A 421 -1.99 -14.87 15.04
CA ASP A 421 -2.68 -13.85 14.23
C ASP A 421 -3.24 -12.70 15.09
N GLY A 422 -4.51 -12.78 15.50
CA GLY A 422 -5.17 -11.71 16.24
C GLY A 422 -4.54 -11.44 17.59
N LEU A 423 -4.38 -10.17 17.93
CA LEU A 423 -3.90 -9.67 19.22
C LEU A 423 -4.91 -8.66 19.76
N ALA A 424 -5.32 -8.80 21.01
CA ALA A 424 -6.16 -7.82 21.70
C ALA A 424 -5.90 -7.83 23.20
N THR A 425 -6.07 -6.68 23.85
CA THR A 425 -6.03 -6.57 25.32
C THR A 425 -7.45 -6.54 25.86
N ASP A 426 -7.76 -7.36 26.86
CA ASP A 426 -9.04 -7.33 27.55
C ASP A 426 -9.11 -6.21 28.60
N LYS A 427 -10.27 -6.00 29.21
CA LYS A 427 -10.48 -4.97 30.24
C LYS A 427 -9.63 -5.16 31.51
N ASN A 428 -9.13 -6.37 31.73
CA ASN A 428 -8.26 -6.69 32.86
C ASN A 428 -6.78 -6.53 32.53
N GLY A 429 -6.45 -6.13 31.30
CA GLY A 429 -5.05 -5.95 30.84
C GLY A 429 -4.41 -7.24 30.32
N ASN A 430 -5.15 -8.36 30.19
CA ASN A 430 -4.61 -9.59 29.66
C ASN A 430 -4.49 -9.52 28.15
N LEU A 431 -3.37 -9.99 27.61
CA LEU A 431 -3.12 -10.08 26.17
C LEU A 431 -3.69 -11.40 25.63
N TRP A 432 -4.73 -11.31 24.83
CA TRP A 432 -5.36 -12.40 24.11
C TRP A 432 -4.77 -12.55 22.71
N MET A 433 -4.60 -13.80 22.27
CA MET A 433 -4.10 -14.08 20.92
C MET A 433 -4.69 -15.35 20.33
N THR A 434 -4.77 -15.39 19.01
CA THR A 434 -5.20 -16.56 18.24
C THR A 434 -4.01 -17.35 17.76
N ASN A 435 -4.03 -18.68 17.94
CA ASN A 435 -3.00 -19.62 17.45
C ASN A 435 -3.69 -20.63 16.52
N SER A 436 -3.43 -20.53 15.23
CA SER A 436 -4.09 -21.34 14.20
C SER A 436 -3.53 -22.77 14.11
N GLU A 437 -4.37 -23.72 13.66
CA GLU A 437 -4.04 -25.14 13.41
C GLU A 437 -3.59 -25.93 14.64
N VAL A 438 -4.11 -25.57 15.81
CA VAL A 438 -3.75 -26.20 17.08
C VAL A 438 -5.00 -26.60 17.88
N GLU A 439 -4.81 -27.37 18.94
CA GLU A 439 -5.93 -27.81 19.78
C GLU A 439 -6.49 -26.67 20.65
N ASN A 440 -5.62 -25.96 21.37
CA ASN A 440 -6.02 -24.82 22.20
C ASN A 440 -5.73 -23.53 21.44
N ALA A 441 -6.68 -23.12 20.61
CA ALA A 441 -6.51 -22.03 19.66
C ALA A 441 -6.44 -20.62 20.26
N ILE A 442 -6.82 -20.45 21.52
CA ILE A 442 -6.72 -19.18 22.24
C ILE A 442 -5.61 -19.26 23.29
N LYS A 443 -4.69 -18.33 23.24
CA LYS A 443 -3.63 -18.17 24.25
C LYS A 443 -3.77 -16.82 24.91
N ILE A 444 -3.45 -16.77 26.20
CA ILE A 444 -3.57 -15.55 26.99
C ILE A 444 -2.28 -15.37 27.79
N LEU A 445 -1.74 -14.18 27.76
CA LEU A 445 -0.68 -13.74 28.66
C LEU A 445 -1.29 -12.72 29.64
N ASP A 446 -1.38 -13.08 30.91
CA ASP A 446 -1.96 -12.20 31.91
C ASP A 446 -0.98 -11.10 32.38
N THR A 447 -1.47 -10.20 33.19
CA THR A 447 -0.70 -9.04 33.71
C THR A 447 0.45 -9.46 34.62
N GLU A 448 0.43 -10.67 35.19
CA GLU A 448 1.51 -11.26 35.97
C GLU A 448 2.54 -12.00 35.11
N ASN A 449 2.42 -11.93 33.77
CA ASN A 449 3.20 -12.67 32.78
C ASN A 449 3.04 -14.18 32.85
N LYS A 450 1.91 -14.68 33.38
CA LYS A 450 1.56 -16.08 33.34
C LYS A 450 0.75 -16.41 32.09
N TRP A 451 1.06 -17.53 31.49
CA TRP A 451 0.38 -18.03 30.30
C TRP A 451 -0.79 -18.91 30.62
N HIS A 452 -1.86 -18.75 29.83
CA HIS A 452 -3.05 -19.62 29.84
C HIS A 452 -3.33 -20.10 28.42
N SER A 453 -3.91 -21.32 28.31
CA SER A 453 -4.34 -21.92 27.05
C SER A 453 -5.81 -22.28 27.17
N LEU A 454 -6.64 -21.70 26.33
CA LEU A 454 -8.08 -21.86 26.39
C LEU A 454 -8.55 -22.75 25.24
N TYR A 455 -9.23 -23.84 25.60
CA TYR A 455 -9.88 -24.72 24.64
C TYR A 455 -11.20 -24.14 24.19
N VAL A 456 -11.39 -24.00 22.88
CA VAL A 456 -12.63 -23.56 22.25
C VAL A 456 -12.92 -24.50 21.09
N GLU A 457 -13.95 -25.34 21.24
CA GLU A 457 -14.27 -26.43 20.29
C GLU A 457 -14.39 -25.97 18.85
N SER A 458 -15.04 -24.82 18.60
CA SER A 458 -15.24 -24.27 17.25
C SER A 458 -13.98 -23.75 16.58
N LEU A 459 -12.91 -23.50 17.34
CA LEU A 459 -11.63 -22.98 16.86
C LEU A 459 -10.56 -24.06 16.70
N LYS A 460 -10.78 -25.25 17.31
CA LYS A 460 -9.82 -26.36 17.27
C LYS A 460 -9.42 -26.73 15.83
N GLY A 461 -8.12 -26.73 15.56
CA GLY A 461 -7.55 -27.17 14.29
C GLY A 461 -7.90 -26.30 13.07
N LYS A 462 -8.49 -25.10 13.27
CA LYS A 462 -8.82 -24.21 12.15
C LYS A 462 -7.57 -23.59 11.55
N TYR A 463 -7.47 -23.54 10.21
CA TYR A 463 -6.26 -23.10 9.47
C TYR A 463 -5.99 -21.61 9.57
N THR A 464 -7.02 -20.80 9.66
CA THR A 464 -6.89 -19.35 9.67
C THR A 464 -7.87 -18.79 10.67
N ILE A 465 -7.44 -18.65 11.90
CA ILE A 465 -8.16 -17.89 12.92
C ILE A 465 -7.54 -16.49 12.84
N ASN A 466 -8.36 -15.48 12.55
CA ASN A 466 -7.85 -14.17 12.22
C ASN A 466 -7.85 -13.23 13.43
N ASP A 467 -8.65 -12.18 13.38
CA ASP A 467 -8.68 -11.13 14.40
C ASP A 467 -9.49 -11.56 15.65
N ILE A 468 -9.19 -10.88 16.73
CA ILE A 468 -9.93 -10.94 17.97
C ILE A 468 -10.35 -9.51 18.36
N LEU A 469 -11.64 -9.28 18.50
CA LEU A 469 -12.23 -8.04 19.00
C LEU A 469 -12.68 -8.22 20.43
N VAL A 470 -12.18 -7.41 21.35
CA VAL A 470 -12.70 -7.32 22.72
C VAL A 470 -13.72 -6.20 22.77
N THR A 471 -14.96 -6.53 23.09
CA THR A 471 -16.05 -5.55 23.13
C THR A 471 -16.10 -4.77 24.44
N SER A 472 -16.91 -3.72 24.46
CA SER A 472 -17.21 -2.94 25.68
C SER A 472 -17.81 -3.79 26.81
N ASN A 473 -18.38 -4.94 26.50
CA ASN A 473 -18.86 -5.94 27.47
C ASN A 473 -17.78 -6.96 27.86
N ASN A 474 -16.56 -6.82 27.37
CA ASN A 474 -15.44 -7.74 27.55
C ASN A 474 -15.63 -9.13 26.89
N ASP A 475 -16.63 -9.30 26.03
CA ASP A 475 -16.75 -10.50 25.19
C ASP A 475 -15.68 -10.46 24.09
N LYS A 476 -15.16 -11.64 23.70
CA LYS A 476 -14.13 -11.75 22.68
C LYS A 476 -14.76 -12.36 21.41
N TRP A 477 -14.85 -11.56 20.38
CA TRP A 477 -15.32 -11.97 19.06
C TRP A 477 -14.13 -12.38 18.20
N VAL A 478 -14.17 -13.60 17.66
CA VAL A 478 -13.08 -14.18 16.86
C VAL A 478 -13.63 -14.58 15.50
N ASN A 479 -13.01 -14.11 14.42
CA ASN A 479 -13.44 -14.45 13.06
C ASN A 479 -12.54 -15.49 12.39
N ILE A 480 -13.16 -16.37 11.59
CA ILE A 480 -12.51 -17.29 10.69
C ILE A 480 -12.91 -16.89 9.26
N PRO A 481 -12.02 -16.21 8.48
CA PRO A 481 -12.38 -15.69 7.17
C PRO A 481 -12.32 -16.74 6.05
N ARG A 482 -11.68 -17.91 6.27
CA ARG A 482 -11.37 -18.84 5.19
C ARG A 482 -12.54 -19.79 4.88
N PRO A 483 -13.08 -19.81 3.63
CA PRO A 483 -14.24 -20.63 3.28
C PRO A 483 -14.01 -22.14 3.42
N THR A 484 -12.79 -22.63 3.14
CA THR A 484 -12.45 -24.06 3.22
C THR A 484 -12.56 -24.64 4.63
N ASN A 485 -12.60 -23.78 5.67
CA ASN A 485 -12.73 -24.16 7.06
C ASN A 485 -14.11 -23.91 7.64
N GLN A 486 -15.09 -23.63 6.81
CA GLN A 486 -16.37 -23.09 7.23
C GLN A 486 -16.18 -21.75 7.95
N THR A 487 -16.24 -20.65 7.18
CA THR A 487 -16.16 -19.29 7.72
C THR A 487 -17.14 -19.08 8.86
N SER A 488 -16.72 -18.38 9.90
CA SER A 488 -17.52 -18.24 11.10
C SER A 488 -17.09 -17.08 12.00
N ILE A 489 -17.97 -16.74 12.91
CA ILE A 489 -17.69 -15.94 14.11
C ILE A 489 -17.84 -16.85 15.34
N THR A 490 -16.86 -16.83 16.22
CA THR A 490 -16.95 -17.43 17.55
C THR A 490 -16.92 -16.32 18.59
N VAL A 491 -17.90 -16.31 19.48
CA VAL A 491 -17.98 -15.34 20.59
C VAL A 491 -17.68 -16.07 21.89
N ILE A 492 -16.63 -15.63 22.59
CA ILE A 492 -16.24 -16.11 23.91
C ILE A 492 -16.75 -15.11 24.93
N ALA A 493 -17.62 -15.54 25.80
CA ALA A 493 -18.22 -14.71 26.84
C ALA A 493 -17.15 -14.22 27.83
N ASP A 494 -17.40 -13.08 28.46
CA ASP A 494 -16.58 -12.60 29.57
C ASP A 494 -16.62 -13.60 30.72
N ASN A 495 -15.48 -14.14 31.06
CA ASN A 495 -15.32 -15.12 32.13
C ASN A 495 -14.38 -14.61 33.19
N THR A 496 -14.70 -14.84 34.44
CA THR A 496 -13.80 -14.62 35.58
C THR A 496 -12.63 -15.61 35.63
N SER A 497 -12.74 -16.75 34.90
CA SER A 497 -11.71 -17.80 34.82
C SER A 497 -11.07 -17.82 33.41
N LEU A 498 -9.73 -17.71 33.36
CA LEU A 498 -8.98 -17.83 32.14
C LEU A 498 -8.76 -19.29 31.65
N ASP A 499 -9.32 -20.27 32.40
CA ASP A 499 -9.12 -21.70 32.13
C ASP A 499 -10.35 -22.38 31.52
N LYS A 500 -11.50 -21.71 31.48
CA LYS A 500 -12.75 -22.30 30.98
C LYS A 500 -13.57 -21.27 30.19
N ALA A 501 -13.73 -21.53 28.89
CA ALA A 501 -14.58 -20.73 28.01
C ALA A 501 -16.05 -21.13 28.05
N ILE A 502 -16.93 -20.12 28.03
CA ILE A 502 -18.28 -20.24 27.49
C ILE A 502 -18.25 -19.58 26.12
N SER A 503 -18.56 -20.33 25.08
CA SER A 503 -18.46 -19.82 23.72
C SER A 503 -19.61 -20.28 22.84
N HIS A 504 -20.00 -19.41 21.89
CA HIS A 504 -21.00 -19.69 20.88
C HIS A 504 -20.43 -19.47 19.48
N HIS A 505 -20.92 -20.23 18.52
CA HIS A 505 -20.36 -20.30 17.16
C HIS A 505 -21.46 -20.04 16.13
N PHE A 506 -21.15 -19.17 15.15
CA PHE A 506 -22.08 -18.71 14.14
C PHE A 506 -21.46 -18.83 12.75
N THR A 507 -22.13 -19.52 11.83
CA THR A 507 -21.75 -19.65 10.42
C THR A 507 -22.65 -18.84 9.50
N ASN A 508 -23.82 -18.47 9.98
CA ASN A 508 -24.83 -17.64 9.31
C ASN A 508 -25.66 -16.91 10.36
N PHE A 509 -26.41 -15.91 9.92
CA PHE A 509 -27.32 -15.14 10.76
C PHE A 509 -28.66 -14.98 10.05
N THR A 510 -29.71 -14.70 10.82
CA THR A 510 -30.96 -14.16 10.28
C THR A 510 -30.91 -12.64 10.43
N ASP A 511 -31.16 -11.91 9.34
CA ASP A 511 -31.21 -10.46 9.41
C ASP A 511 -32.52 -9.94 10.03
N THR A 512 -32.59 -8.64 10.30
CA THR A 512 -33.77 -8.00 10.86
C THR A 512 -35.01 -8.06 9.97
N ASP A 513 -34.82 -8.33 8.65
CA ASP A 513 -35.91 -8.55 7.69
C ASP A 513 -36.41 -10.01 7.66
N GLY A 514 -35.75 -10.89 8.41
CA GLY A 514 -36.09 -12.31 8.46
C GLY A 514 -35.38 -13.17 7.40
N ASN A 515 -34.47 -12.59 6.60
CA ASN A 515 -33.74 -13.34 5.60
C ASN A 515 -32.52 -14.05 6.19
N ASN A 516 -32.16 -15.20 5.63
CA ASN A 516 -30.93 -15.88 5.98
C ASN A 516 -29.73 -15.17 5.32
N PHE A 517 -28.77 -14.76 6.14
CA PHE A 517 -27.53 -14.15 5.72
C PHE A 517 -26.35 -15.11 5.93
N SER A 518 -25.86 -15.70 4.85
CA SER A 518 -24.77 -16.67 4.84
C SER A 518 -23.64 -16.19 3.94
N PRO A 519 -22.68 -15.42 4.45
CA PRO A 519 -21.50 -15.02 3.71
C PRO A 519 -20.51 -16.17 3.60
N SER A 520 -19.63 -16.15 2.61
CA SER A 520 -18.51 -17.09 2.52
C SER A 520 -17.27 -16.63 3.28
N ASN A 521 -17.23 -15.37 3.72
CA ASN A 521 -16.09 -14.78 4.45
C ASN A 521 -16.60 -13.80 5.51
N PHE A 522 -16.04 -13.90 6.73
CA PHE A 522 -16.09 -12.87 7.76
C PHE A 522 -14.67 -12.28 7.89
N THR A 523 -14.46 -11.04 7.46
CA THR A 523 -13.14 -10.49 7.21
C THR A 523 -12.58 -9.62 8.32
N CYS A 524 -13.40 -8.76 8.91
CA CYS A 524 -13.01 -7.81 9.94
C CYS A 524 -14.15 -7.54 10.92
N MET A 525 -13.83 -6.93 12.06
CA MET A 525 -14.80 -6.60 13.11
C MET A 525 -14.42 -5.27 13.76
N ALA A 526 -15.43 -4.50 14.19
CA ALA A 526 -15.25 -3.27 14.97
C ALA A 526 -16.45 -3.04 15.87
N GLU A 527 -16.26 -2.41 17.03
CA GLU A 527 -17.33 -1.94 17.88
C GLU A 527 -17.48 -0.43 17.72
N ASP A 528 -18.70 0.07 17.52
CA ASP A 528 -18.96 1.49 17.42
C ASP A 528 -19.26 2.13 18.79
N LYS A 529 -19.44 3.45 18.84
CA LYS A 529 -19.67 4.19 20.09
C LYS A 529 -21.02 3.90 20.75
N ASP A 530 -21.97 3.34 19.99
CA ASP A 530 -23.26 2.89 20.52
C ASP A 530 -23.18 1.46 21.07
N GLY A 531 -21.99 0.84 21.01
CA GLY A 531 -21.76 -0.54 21.43
C GLY A 531 -22.25 -1.57 20.43
N TYR A 532 -22.50 -1.18 19.17
CA TYR A 532 -22.85 -2.13 18.12
C TYR A 532 -21.62 -2.78 17.55
N VAL A 533 -21.65 -4.08 17.36
CA VAL A 533 -20.55 -4.82 16.74
C VAL A 533 -20.78 -4.93 15.23
N TRP A 534 -19.89 -4.32 14.48
CA TRP A 534 -19.83 -4.36 13.02
C TRP A 534 -18.97 -5.51 12.54
N VAL A 535 -19.40 -6.17 11.48
CA VAL A 535 -18.68 -7.29 10.86
C VAL A 535 -18.64 -7.10 9.34
N GLY A 536 -17.44 -7.08 8.80
CA GLY A 536 -17.20 -7.07 7.36
C GLY A 536 -17.33 -8.48 6.77
N THR A 537 -17.92 -8.58 5.59
CA THR A 537 -18.10 -9.83 4.86
C THR A 537 -17.83 -9.64 3.36
N ASN A 538 -17.89 -10.74 2.59
CA ASN A 538 -17.90 -10.65 1.12
C ASN A 538 -19.27 -10.28 0.52
N LYS A 539 -20.27 -10.05 1.37
CA LYS A 539 -21.62 -9.61 1.00
C LYS A 539 -21.99 -8.28 1.66
N GLY A 540 -20.99 -7.38 1.83
CA GLY A 540 -21.16 -6.12 2.53
C GLY A 540 -20.94 -6.20 4.03
N ALA A 541 -21.28 -5.13 4.74
CA ALA A 541 -21.17 -5.03 6.18
C ALA A 541 -22.50 -5.33 6.87
N ILE A 542 -22.43 -6.00 8.01
CA ILE A 542 -23.55 -6.22 8.94
C ILE A 542 -23.19 -5.68 10.31
N TYR A 543 -24.19 -5.40 11.14
CA TYR A 543 -23.96 -5.03 12.52
C TYR A 543 -25.00 -5.61 13.47
N PHE A 544 -24.63 -5.71 14.74
CA PHE A 544 -25.43 -6.26 15.83
C PHE A 544 -25.71 -5.16 16.84
N THR A 545 -26.97 -4.79 17.01
CA THR A 545 -27.41 -3.75 17.96
C THR A 545 -27.40 -4.23 19.42
N ASN A 546 -27.44 -5.54 19.64
CA ASN A 546 -27.32 -6.15 20.97
C ASN A 546 -26.26 -7.28 20.94
N PRO A 547 -24.96 -6.96 20.83
CA PRO A 547 -23.90 -7.97 20.69
C PRO A 547 -23.77 -8.87 21.92
N LYS A 548 -24.15 -8.40 23.12
CA LYS A 548 -24.16 -9.20 24.34
C LYS A 548 -25.04 -10.44 24.26
N GLN A 549 -26.06 -10.42 23.40
CA GLN A 549 -26.89 -11.59 23.16
C GLN A 549 -26.10 -12.78 22.60
N ALA A 550 -25.05 -12.52 21.82
CA ALA A 550 -24.19 -13.57 21.24
C ALA A 550 -23.46 -14.41 22.29
N SER A 551 -23.24 -13.87 23.49
CA SER A 551 -22.59 -14.56 24.61
C SER A 551 -23.60 -15.10 25.66
N SER A 552 -24.90 -14.90 25.45
CA SER A 552 -25.96 -15.30 26.39
C SER A 552 -26.54 -16.70 26.08
N GLU A 553 -27.38 -17.21 26.99
CA GLU A 553 -28.12 -18.45 26.78
C GLU A 553 -29.07 -18.39 25.56
N ASN A 554 -29.56 -17.21 25.22
CA ASN A 554 -30.44 -16.95 24.06
C ASN A 554 -29.68 -16.60 22.76
N TYR A 555 -28.43 -16.98 22.65
CA TYR A 555 -27.55 -16.63 21.53
C TYR A 555 -28.12 -16.98 20.15
N GLN A 556 -28.91 -18.06 20.03
CA GLN A 556 -29.49 -18.50 18.77
C GLN A 556 -30.51 -17.51 18.18
N SER A 557 -31.07 -16.62 18.99
CA SER A 557 -32.04 -15.63 18.56
C SER A 557 -31.41 -14.29 18.14
N ILE A 558 -30.08 -14.20 18.14
CA ILE A 558 -29.39 -12.98 17.69
C ILE A 558 -29.70 -12.66 16.22
N ARG A 559 -29.95 -11.41 15.93
CA ARG A 559 -30.21 -10.90 14.59
C ARG A 559 -29.10 -9.95 14.17
N CYS A 560 -28.69 -10.04 12.91
CA CYS A 560 -27.84 -9.01 12.31
C CYS A 560 -28.70 -7.98 11.57
N THR A 561 -28.20 -6.77 11.47
CA THR A 561 -28.81 -5.73 10.64
C THR A 561 -27.92 -5.51 9.43
N ARG A 562 -28.52 -5.48 8.24
CA ARG A 562 -27.87 -5.05 7.01
C ARG A 562 -28.20 -3.57 6.79
N VAL A 563 -27.20 -2.77 6.48
CA VAL A 563 -27.42 -1.35 6.19
C VAL A 563 -28.25 -1.21 4.92
N LYS A 564 -29.34 -0.46 4.98
CA LYS A 564 -30.19 -0.11 3.84
C LYS A 564 -30.07 1.38 3.59
N LEU A 565 -29.81 1.74 2.36
CA LEU A 565 -29.85 3.11 1.89
C LEU A 565 -30.96 3.27 0.85
N ILE A 566 -31.37 4.50 0.62
CA ILE A 566 -32.37 4.85 -0.38
C ILE A 566 -31.65 5.42 -1.59
N ASN A 567 -31.98 4.90 -2.77
CA ASN A 567 -31.49 5.46 -4.03
C ASN A 567 -32.21 6.81 -4.28
N GLU A 568 -31.43 7.88 -4.42
CA GLU A 568 -31.95 9.24 -4.61
C GLU A 568 -32.70 9.45 -5.94
N GLU A 569 -32.49 8.56 -6.94
CA GLU A 569 -33.11 8.70 -8.26
C GLU A 569 -34.53 8.12 -8.32
N ASP A 570 -34.81 7.06 -7.58
CA ASP A 570 -36.07 6.31 -7.67
C ASP A 570 -36.72 5.93 -6.35
N ASP A 571 -36.19 6.44 -5.23
CA ASP A 571 -36.61 6.19 -3.84
C ASP A 571 -36.65 4.68 -3.48
N THR A 572 -35.91 3.81 -4.19
CA THR A 572 -35.87 2.40 -3.89
C THR A 572 -34.82 2.08 -2.83
N PRO A 573 -35.14 1.24 -1.82
CA PRO A 573 -34.16 0.79 -0.84
C PRO A 573 -33.21 -0.25 -1.45
N TYR A 574 -31.93 -0.13 -1.14
CA TYR A 574 -30.92 -1.13 -1.50
C TYR A 574 -30.01 -1.45 -0.31
N TYR A 575 -29.42 -2.64 -0.30
CA TYR A 575 -28.43 -2.98 0.70
C TYR A 575 -27.08 -2.38 0.36
N PHE A 576 -26.54 -1.61 1.31
CA PHE A 576 -25.25 -0.93 1.16
C PHE A 576 -24.11 -1.93 0.96
N LEU A 577 -23.31 -1.75 -0.08
CA LEU A 577 -22.17 -2.59 -0.46
C LEU A 577 -22.53 -4.07 -0.63
N ASP A 578 -23.75 -4.39 -1.10
CA ASP A 578 -24.14 -5.77 -1.38
C ASP A 578 -23.18 -6.42 -2.40
N ASN A 579 -22.69 -7.61 -2.08
CA ASN A 579 -21.68 -8.35 -2.86
C ASN A 579 -20.31 -7.66 -3.02
N VAL A 580 -19.98 -6.71 -2.16
CA VAL A 580 -18.65 -6.09 -2.06
C VAL A 580 -17.89 -6.70 -0.87
N ILE A 581 -16.62 -7.06 -1.10
CA ILE A 581 -15.76 -7.57 -0.04
C ILE A 581 -15.31 -6.41 0.84
N ILE A 582 -15.68 -6.44 2.11
CA ILE A 582 -15.21 -5.49 3.11
C ILE A 582 -13.88 -6.00 3.67
N THR A 583 -12.86 -5.19 3.68
CA THR A 583 -11.52 -5.57 4.17
C THR A 583 -11.24 -5.03 5.57
N THR A 584 -11.76 -3.84 5.88
CA THR A 584 -11.55 -3.18 7.18
C THR A 584 -12.72 -2.26 7.52
N ILE A 585 -13.00 -2.12 8.80
CA ILE A 585 -13.97 -1.16 9.36
C ILE A 585 -13.29 -0.43 10.51
N LYS A 586 -13.30 0.91 10.48
CA LYS A 586 -12.79 1.75 11.56
C LYS A 586 -13.85 2.81 11.93
N ILE A 587 -14.02 3.03 13.23
CA ILE A 587 -15.00 3.99 13.76
C ILE A 587 -14.26 5.27 14.12
N ASP A 588 -14.73 6.42 13.65
CA ASP A 588 -14.16 7.70 14.01
C ASP A 588 -14.82 8.31 15.27
N ASN A 589 -14.29 9.43 15.71
CA ASN A 589 -14.78 10.09 16.90
C ASN A 589 -16.19 10.69 16.75
N GLY A 590 -16.68 10.87 15.53
CA GLY A 590 -18.07 11.20 15.22
C GLY A 590 -18.99 10.00 15.05
N ASN A 591 -18.56 8.80 15.45
CA ASN A 591 -19.27 7.54 15.27
C ASN A 591 -19.57 7.18 13.80
N ARG A 592 -18.85 7.79 12.85
CA ARG A 592 -18.95 7.42 11.43
C ARG A 592 -18.15 6.14 11.17
N LYS A 593 -18.61 5.34 10.22
CA LYS A 593 -18.00 4.06 9.88
C LYS A 593 -17.17 4.23 8.61
N TRP A 594 -15.85 4.17 8.76
CA TRP A 594 -14.88 4.14 7.65
C TRP A 594 -14.71 2.71 7.20
N ILE A 595 -15.15 2.41 5.98
CA ILE A 595 -15.24 1.06 5.45
C ILE A 595 -14.32 0.94 4.25
N GLY A 596 -13.27 0.14 4.37
CA GLY A 596 -12.36 -0.21 3.29
C GLY A 596 -12.84 -1.47 2.57
N THR A 597 -12.61 -1.52 1.26
CA THR A 597 -13.09 -2.59 0.38
C THR A 597 -11.99 -3.18 -0.49
N GLU A 598 -12.24 -4.34 -1.05
CA GLU A 598 -11.44 -4.89 -2.14
C GLU A 598 -12.02 -4.39 -3.48
N GLY A 599 -11.28 -3.49 -4.15
CA GLY A 599 -11.59 -3.00 -5.50
C GLY A 599 -12.60 -1.86 -5.63
N ASN A 600 -13.14 -1.31 -4.50
CA ASN A 600 -14.11 -0.20 -4.56
C ASN A 600 -13.71 1.02 -3.71
N GLY A 601 -12.50 1.03 -3.16
CA GLY A 601 -11.98 2.14 -2.35
C GLY A 601 -12.57 2.18 -0.95
N VAL A 602 -12.79 3.40 -0.43
CA VAL A 602 -13.24 3.69 0.94
C VAL A 602 -14.60 4.37 0.92
N TYR A 603 -15.48 3.92 1.79
CA TYR A 603 -16.79 4.54 2.06
C TYR A 603 -16.85 5.02 3.50
N VAL A 604 -17.46 6.17 3.72
CA VAL A 604 -17.72 6.71 5.06
C VAL A 604 -19.23 6.81 5.25
N LEU A 605 -19.74 5.99 6.14
CA LEU A 605 -21.15 5.97 6.50
C LEU A 605 -21.40 6.91 7.68
N SER A 606 -22.53 7.62 7.69
CA SER A 606 -22.93 8.51 8.76
C SER A 606 -23.05 7.81 10.12
N SER A 607 -23.10 8.56 11.21
CA SER A 607 -23.20 8.00 12.57
C SER A 607 -24.49 7.18 12.78
N ASP A 608 -25.58 7.60 12.14
CA ASP A 608 -26.89 6.95 12.17
C ASP A 608 -27.10 5.88 11.09
N ASN A 609 -26.08 5.63 10.25
CA ASN A 609 -26.08 4.62 9.18
C ASN A 609 -27.10 4.88 8.04
N GLN A 610 -27.51 6.14 7.83
CA GLN A 610 -28.55 6.48 6.87
C GLN A 610 -28.00 7.03 5.54
N GLU A 611 -26.76 7.50 5.50
CA GLU A 611 -26.18 8.13 4.31
C GLU A 611 -24.68 7.84 4.14
N ILE A 612 -24.20 7.91 2.89
CA ILE A 612 -22.78 7.88 2.55
C ILE A 612 -22.24 9.31 2.62
N VAL A 613 -21.47 9.63 3.66
CA VAL A 613 -20.89 10.97 3.85
C VAL A 613 -19.74 11.22 2.86
N HIS A 614 -18.90 10.19 2.62
CA HIS A 614 -17.81 10.25 1.66
C HIS A 614 -17.63 8.91 0.96
N GLN A 615 -17.20 8.99 -0.30
CA GLN A 615 -16.72 7.86 -1.09
C GLN A 615 -15.43 8.27 -1.77
N PHE A 616 -14.34 7.55 -1.50
CA PHE A 616 -13.03 7.80 -2.08
C PHE A 616 -12.57 6.60 -2.89
N ASN A 617 -12.17 6.86 -4.12
CA ASN A 617 -11.55 5.88 -5.02
C ASN A 617 -10.46 6.55 -5.86
N THR A 618 -9.75 5.76 -6.65
CA THR A 618 -8.65 6.25 -7.50
C THR A 618 -9.06 7.23 -8.58
N SER A 619 -10.34 7.31 -8.92
CA SER A 619 -10.86 8.24 -9.94
C SER A 619 -11.25 9.61 -9.38
N ASN A 620 -11.60 9.70 -8.09
CA ASN A 620 -12.11 10.93 -7.48
C ASN A 620 -11.22 11.48 -6.35
N SER A 621 -10.15 10.78 -6.00
CA SER A 621 -9.27 11.15 -4.88
C SER A 621 -7.80 10.76 -5.16
N PRO A 622 -6.83 11.26 -4.35
CA PRO A 622 -5.44 10.83 -4.38
C PRO A 622 -5.18 9.40 -3.88
N LEU A 623 -6.22 8.61 -3.63
CA LEU A 623 -6.08 7.23 -3.23
C LEU A 623 -5.21 6.47 -4.25
N LEU A 624 -4.22 5.70 -3.75
CA LEU A 624 -3.25 5.03 -4.61
C LEU A 624 -3.82 3.77 -5.27
N SER A 625 -4.78 3.12 -4.62
CA SER A 625 -5.48 1.93 -5.09
C SER A 625 -6.87 1.83 -4.47
N ASP A 626 -7.77 1.14 -5.15
CA ASP A 626 -9.11 0.82 -4.65
C ASP A 626 -9.12 -0.45 -3.76
N ASN A 627 -7.97 -1.14 -3.64
CA ASN A 627 -7.76 -2.26 -2.71
C ASN A 627 -7.26 -1.73 -1.38
N ILE A 628 -8.11 -1.72 -0.37
CA ILE A 628 -7.80 -1.20 0.96
C ILE A 628 -7.39 -2.35 1.87
N TYR A 629 -6.24 -2.23 2.54
CA TYR A 629 -5.79 -3.20 3.54
C TYR A 629 -6.22 -2.85 4.95
N SER A 630 -6.02 -1.59 5.34
CA SER A 630 -6.32 -1.12 6.69
C SER A 630 -6.61 0.37 6.73
N ILE A 631 -7.37 0.78 7.75
CA ILE A 631 -7.66 2.17 8.06
C ILE A 631 -7.36 2.38 9.53
N GLU A 632 -6.66 3.49 9.85
CA GLU A 632 -6.41 3.92 11.22
C GLU A 632 -6.64 5.42 11.34
N ILE A 633 -7.05 5.87 12.52
CA ILE A 633 -7.43 7.26 12.75
C ILE A 633 -6.62 7.82 13.93
N ASN A 634 -6.00 8.96 13.72
CA ASN A 634 -5.45 9.77 14.82
C ASN A 634 -6.61 10.47 15.53
N PRO A 635 -6.96 10.08 16.75
CA PRO A 635 -8.13 10.63 17.44
C PRO A 635 -7.96 12.10 17.81
N GLN A 636 -6.72 12.58 17.96
CA GLN A 636 -6.45 13.97 18.34
C GLN A 636 -6.62 14.95 17.19
N THR A 637 -6.15 14.56 16.00
CA THR A 637 -6.19 15.42 14.81
C THR A 637 -7.34 15.12 13.86
N GLY A 638 -7.96 13.94 13.99
CA GLY A 638 -8.96 13.42 13.06
C GLY A 638 -8.34 12.92 11.75
N GLU A 639 -7.02 12.90 11.61
CA GLU A 639 -6.35 12.40 10.40
C GLU A 639 -6.56 10.90 10.24
N VAL A 640 -7.01 10.50 9.05
CA VAL A 640 -7.33 9.12 8.71
C VAL A 640 -6.25 8.58 7.79
N PHE A 641 -5.53 7.56 8.25
CA PHE A 641 -4.49 6.85 7.51
C PHE A 641 -5.11 5.66 6.79
N ILE A 642 -4.91 5.58 5.49
CA ILE A 642 -5.50 4.56 4.62
C ILE A 642 -4.37 3.79 3.95
N GLY A 643 -4.21 2.53 4.34
CA GLY A 643 -3.27 1.59 3.75
C GLY A 643 -3.89 0.87 2.56
N THR A 644 -3.20 0.91 1.42
CA THR A 644 -3.58 0.22 0.18
C THR A 644 -2.51 -0.77 -0.24
N ASP A 645 -2.78 -1.60 -1.23
CA ASP A 645 -1.77 -2.49 -1.84
C ASP A 645 -0.70 -1.73 -2.67
N LYS A 646 -0.78 -0.39 -2.73
CA LYS A 646 0.14 0.50 -3.46
C LYS A 646 0.82 1.55 -2.58
N GLY A 647 0.59 1.54 -1.29
CA GLY A 647 1.17 2.47 -0.33
C GLY A 647 0.16 3.09 0.61
N LEU A 648 0.64 4.05 1.40
CA LEU A 648 -0.11 4.74 2.43
C LEU A 648 -0.48 6.14 1.98
N VAL A 649 -1.72 6.53 2.24
CA VAL A 649 -2.16 7.93 2.18
C VAL A 649 -2.83 8.33 3.48
N SER A 650 -2.88 9.62 3.78
CA SER A 650 -3.76 10.14 4.82
C SER A 650 -4.73 11.20 4.28
N TYR A 651 -5.87 11.28 4.93
CA TYR A 651 -6.91 12.27 4.70
C TYR A 651 -7.20 13.04 5.98
N LYS A 652 -7.24 14.37 5.89
CA LYS A 652 -7.61 15.22 7.04
C LYS A 652 -9.11 15.09 7.31
N GLY A 653 -9.44 14.24 8.26
CA GLY A 653 -10.82 14.01 8.69
C GLY A 653 -11.38 15.15 9.52
N GLU A 654 -12.68 15.07 9.79
CA GLU A 654 -13.48 16.10 10.45
C GLU A 654 -13.89 15.71 11.89
N ALA A 655 -13.48 14.52 12.38
CA ALA A 655 -13.87 13.99 13.67
C ALA A 655 -12.66 13.82 14.58
N THR A 656 -12.59 14.60 15.66
CA THR A 656 -11.52 14.50 16.66
C THR A 656 -12.08 14.03 17.98
N GLU A 657 -11.20 13.64 18.92
CA GLU A 657 -11.62 13.29 20.28
C GLU A 657 -12.33 14.45 20.98
N GLY A 658 -13.48 14.17 21.58
CA GLY A 658 -14.25 15.16 22.36
C GLY A 658 -13.51 15.56 23.62
N LYS A 659 -13.62 16.85 23.99
CA LYS A 659 -13.08 17.37 25.25
C LYS A 659 -14.06 17.10 26.39
N ASN A 660 -13.57 17.19 27.63
CA ASN A 660 -14.40 17.04 28.84
C ASN A 660 -15.18 18.31 29.19
N ASP A 661 -14.75 19.46 28.67
CA ASP A 661 -15.36 20.77 28.87
C ASP A 661 -15.13 21.66 27.63
N TYR A 662 -15.64 22.90 27.66
CA TYR A 662 -15.52 23.88 26.60
C TYR A 662 -14.45 24.95 26.84
N SER A 663 -13.49 24.74 27.72
CA SER A 663 -12.51 25.77 28.12
C SER A 663 -11.64 26.25 26.92
N ASP A 664 -11.39 25.41 25.95
CA ASP A 664 -10.47 25.64 24.85
C ASP A 664 -11.16 25.72 23.47
N VAL A 665 -12.42 26.15 23.40
CA VAL A 665 -13.14 26.25 22.12
C VAL A 665 -12.67 27.45 21.32
N TYR A 666 -12.21 27.22 20.11
CA TYR A 666 -11.86 28.25 19.14
C TYR A 666 -12.23 27.84 17.73
N ALA A 667 -12.20 28.80 16.80
CA ALA A 667 -12.48 28.56 15.37
C ALA A 667 -11.28 28.99 14.52
N TYR A 668 -11.01 28.22 13.45
CA TYR A 668 -9.99 28.56 12.47
C TYR A 668 -10.41 28.19 11.03
N PRO A 669 -9.97 28.98 10.02
CA PRO A 669 -9.28 30.25 10.15
C PRO A 669 -10.17 31.31 10.77
N ASN A 670 -9.61 32.22 11.57
CA ASN A 670 -10.32 33.33 12.15
C ASN A 670 -9.36 34.54 12.26
N PRO A 671 -9.55 35.61 11.48
CA PRO A 671 -10.69 35.88 10.59
C PRO A 671 -10.71 35.03 9.32
N VAL A 672 -11.90 34.78 8.80
CA VAL A 672 -12.13 34.16 7.48
C VAL A 672 -11.99 35.25 6.42
N ARG A 673 -10.97 35.19 5.59
CA ARG A 673 -10.64 36.15 4.55
C ARG A 673 -11.35 35.84 3.23
N PRO A 674 -11.46 36.80 2.28
CA PRO A 674 -12.16 36.62 1.00
C PRO A 674 -11.66 35.44 0.16
N GLU A 675 -10.36 35.23 0.18
CA GLU A 675 -9.69 34.13 -0.54
C GLU A 675 -9.97 32.74 0.05
N HIS A 676 -10.39 32.69 1.33
CA HIS A 676 -10.73 31.43 1.99
C HIS A 676 -12.14 31.01 1.59
N ARG A 677 -12.22 30.00 0.74
CA ARG A 677 -13.50 29.43 0.26
C ARG A 677 -13.85 28.10 0.92
N ASP A 678 -12.94 27.58 1.74
CA ASP A 678 -13.09 26.32 2.46
C ASP A 678 -13.89 26.50 3.75
N LYS A 679 -14.08 25.39 4.42
CA LYS A 679 -14.80 25.27 5.69
C LYS A 679 -14.05 25.95 6.84
N VAL A 680 -14.78 26.47 7.81
CA VAL A 680 -14.25 26.89 9.12
C VAL A 680 -14.43 25.73 10.09
N THR A 681 -13.36 25.39 10.78
CA THR A 681 -13.39 24.37 11.83
C THR A 681 -13.53 25.04 13.19
N ILE A 682 -14.48 24.57 13.97
CA ILE A 682 -14.69 24.91 15.38
C ILE A 682 -14.19 23.71 16.17
N THR A 683 -13.18 23.87 17.00
CA THR A 683 -12.53 22.77 17.75
C THR A 683 -12.55 23.05 19.24
N GLY A 684 -12.19 22.03 20.06
CA GLY A 684 -12.26 22.07 21.51
C GLY A 684 -13.63 21.78 22.09
N LEU A 685 -14.50 21.18 21.28
CA LEU A 685 -15.88 20.84 21.67
C LEU A 685 -15.93 19.54 22.50
N MET A 686 -16.99 19.41 23.28
CA MET A 686 -17.39 18.11 23.84
C MET A 686 -18.04 17.25 22.76
N ASP A 687 -18.03 15.95 22.93
CA ASP A 687 -18.71 15.03 22.01
C ASP A 687 -20.23 15.28 21.98
N ASN A 688 -20.83 15.09 20.81
CA ASN A 688 -22.27 15.29 20.58
C ASN A 688 -22.83 16.68 20.93
N SER A 689 -21.98 17.72 20.93
CA SER A 689 -22.43 19.10 21.17
C SER A 689 -23.31 19.63 20.04
N ILE A 690 -24.42 20.28 20.39
CA ILE A 690 -25.21 21.09 19.47
C ILE A 690 -24.49 22.43 19.30
N VAL A 691 -24.07 22.73 18.08
CA VAL A 691 -23.34 23.96 17.73
C VAL A 691 -24.25 24.87 16.95
N LYS A 692 -24.52 26.06 17.51
CA LYS A 692 -25.35 27.11 16.88
C LYS A 692 -24.46 28.28 16.51
N ILE A 693 -24.60 28.77 15.29
CA ILE A 693 -23.94 29.96 14.80
C ILE A 693 -25.02 31.04 14.62
N THR A 694 -24.83 32.15 15.30
CA THR A 694 -25.79 33.28 15.29
C THR A 694 -25.10 34.57 14.83
N ASP A 695 -25.91 35.56 14.42
CA ASP A 695 -25.44 36.94 14.33
C ASP A 695 -25.31 37.57 15.74
N LEU A 696 -24.86 38.83 15.81
CA LEU A 696 -24.69 39.56 17.08
C LEU A 696 -26.02 39.82 17.80
N ASN A 697 -27.14 39.71 17.10
CA ASN A 697 -28.50 39.89 17.67
C ASN A 697 -29.08 38.56 18.18
N GLY A 698 -28.34 37.44 18.04
CA GLY A 698 -28.80 36.14 18.46
C GLY A 698 -29.67 35.40 17.43
N ASN A 699 -29.81 35.93 16.20
CA ASN A 699 -30.54 35.23 15.15
C ASN A 699 -29.77 34.02 14.67
N LEU A 700 -30.41 32.86 14.62
CA LEU A 700 -29.80 31.62 14.17
C LEU A 700 -29.46 31.68 12.67
N ILE A 701 -28.20 31.47 12.35
CA ILE A 701 -27.69 31.43 10.97
C ILE A 701 -27.53 30.00 10.51
N TYR A 702 -26.91 29.16 11.37
CA TYR A 702 -26.62 27.77 11.05
C TYR A 702 -26.60 26.93 12.35
N GLN A 703 -26.95 25.68 12.23
CA GLN A 703 -26.87 24.72 13.34
C GLN A 703 -26.31 23.40 12.83
N THR A 704 -25.43 22.80 13.61
CA THR A 704 -24.86 21.48 13.35
C THR A 704 -24.60 20.75 14.67
N LYS A 705 -24.13 19.50 14.58
CA LYS A 705 -23.69 18.70 15.73
C LYS A 705 -22.17 18.50 15.62
N SER A 706 -21.47 18.45 16.74
CA SER A 706 -20.05 18.15 16.74
C SER A 706 -19.80 16.69 16.34
N LEU A 707 -18.72 16.47 15.61
CA LEU A 707 -18.15 15.16 15.30
C LEU A 707 -17.00 14.92 16.28
N GLY A 708 -17.32 14.37 17.45
CA GLY A 708 -16.39 14.36 18.57
C GLY A 708 -16.07 15.79 19.04
N GLY A 709 -14.80 16.17 19.05
CA GLY A 709 -14.30 17.46 19.55
C GLY A 709 -14.38 18.62 18.56
N GLN A 710 -14.96 18.46 17.36
CA GLN A 710 -15.01 19.55 16.38
C GLN A 710 -16.31 19.59 15.58
N ALA A 711 -16.61 20.77 15.03
CA ALA A 711 -17.71 20.99 14.10
C ALA A 711 -17.24 21.83 12.90
N ILE A 712 -17.89 21.64 11.78
CA ILE A 712 -17.52 22.28 10.52
C ILE A 712 -18.63 23.23 10.08
N TRP A 713 -18.24 24.43 9.64
CA TRP A 713 -19.12 25.41 9.06
C TRP A 713 -18.58 25.96 7.74
N ASN A 714 -19.38 25.90 6.68
CA ASN A 714 -19.01 26.36 5.34
C ASN A 714 -19.27 27.87 5.12
N CYS A 715 -19.46 28.63 6.17
CA CYS A 715 -19.82 30.08 6.14
C CYS A 715 -21.12 30.37 5.36
N GLN A 716 -22.05 29.42 5.39
CA GLN A 716 -23.37 29.55 4.76
C GLN A 716 -24.47 29.53 5.83
N ASN A 717 -25.62 30.15 5.51
CA ASN A 717 -26.82 30.03 6.32
C ASN A 717 -27.56 28.69 6.02
N SER A 718 -28.66 28.45 6.70
CA SER A 718 -29.50 27.24 6.51
C SER A 718 -30.09 27.09 5.10
N LYS A 719 -30.00 28.12 4.26
CA LYS A 719 -30.47 28.13 2.85
C LYS A 719 -29.29 27.93 1.86
N GLY A 720 -28.06 27.63 2.34
CA GLY A 720 -26.88 27.48 1.49
C GLY A 720 -26.29 28.81 0.96
N VAL A 721 -26.75 29.94 1.43
CA VAL A 721 -26.26 31.25 0.99
C VAL A 721 -25.10 31.70 1.89
N ARG A 722 -23.96 32.09 1.28
CA ARG A 722 -22.81 32.61 2.01
C ARG A 722 -23.15 33.87 2.81
N VAL A 723 -22.77 33.87 4.07
CA VAL A 723 -23.08 34.95 5.01
C VAL A 723 -22.31 36.23 4.70
N ALA A 724 -22.80 37.36 5.15
CA ALA A 724 -22.19 38.69 4.97
C ALA A 724 -20.90 38.84 5.83
N SER A 725 -20.11 39.91 5.54
CA SER A 725 -19.03 40.31 6.46
C SER A 725 -19.61 40.68 7.81
N GLY A 726 -18.98 40.25 8.88
CA GLY A 726 -19.45 40.48 10.23
C GLY A 726 -18.82 39.52 11.25
N ILE A 727 -19.25 39.70 12.48
CA ILE A 727 -18.89 38.79 13.58
C ILE A 727 -20.08 37.88 13.83
N TYR A 728 -19.79 36.57 13.88
CA TYR A 728 -20.77 35.54 14.19
C TYR A 728 -20.40 34.88 15.52
N LEU A 729 -21.40 34.67 16.36
CA LEU A 729 -21.24 34.00 17.64
C LEU A 729 -21.44 32.52 17.46
N VAL A 730 -20.56 31.72 18.08
CA VAL A 730 -20.69 30.28 18.16
C VAL A 730 -21.11 29.89 19.57
N LEU A 731 -22.25 29.24 19.71
CA LEU A 731 -22.75 28.73 20.96
C LEU A 731 -22.73 27.20 20.88
N SER A 732 -22.26 26.55 21.94
CA SER A 732 -22.24 25.09 22.03
C SER A 732 -22.85 24.62 23.35
N ALA A 733 -23.64 23.56 23.29
CA ALA A 733 -24.22 22.89 24.46
C ALA A 733 -24.34 21.39 24.20
N THR A 734 -24.19 20.59 25.23
CA THR A 734 -24.58 19.16 25.22
C THR A 734 -26.10 19.04 25.43
N GLU A 735 -26.67 17.87 25.15
CA GLU A 735 -28.09 17.59 25.35
C GLU A 735 -28.54 17.80 26.81
N ASP A 736 -27.63 17.59 27.76
CA ASP A 736 -27.87 17.82 29.19
C ASP A 736 -27.92 19.30 29.59
N SER A 737 -27.78 20.22 28.65
CA SER A 737 -27.90 21.68 28.79
C SER A 737 -26.96 22.29 29.84
N LYS A 738 -25.84 21.68 30.16
CA LYS A 738 -25.01 22.09 31.29
C LYS A 738 -24.14 23.32 31.03
N GLU A 739 -23.75 23.59 29.79
CA GLU A 739 -22.94 24.78 29.49
C GLU A 739 -23.10 25.26 28.05
N SER A 740 -23.09 26.57 27.84
CA SER A 740 -22.95 27.19 26.52
C SER A 740 -21.63 27.97 26.48
N VAL A 741 -20.74 27.58 25.61
CA VAL A 741 -19.52 28.35 25.35
C VAL A 741 -19.77 29.23 24.12
N VAL A 742 -19.24 30.42 24.20
CA VAL A 742 -19.29 31.35 23.08
C VAL A 742 -17.87 31.63 22.60
N THR A 743 -17.57 31.18 21.39
CA THR A 743 -16.45 31.73 20.63
C THR A 743 -16.98 32.57 19.48
N LYS A 744 -16.11 33.31 18.77
CA LYS A 744 -16.50 34.24 17.72
C LYS A 744 -15.79 33.94 16.44
N ILE A 745 -16.45 34.09 15.30
CA ILE A 745 -15.89 34.00 13.95
C ILE A 745 -16.04 35.31 13.25
N ALA A 746 -14.95 35.90 12.80
CA ALA A 746 -14.97 37.12 11.98
C ALA A 746 -14.94 36.75 10.50
N ILE A 747 -15.91 37.17 9.72
CA ILE A 747 -15.96 37.01 8.26
C ILE A 747 -15.61 38.34 7.62
N ILE A 748 -14.63 38.34 6.73
CA ILE A 748 -14.20 39.49 5.92
C ILE A 748 -14.52 39.18 4.45
N LYS A 749 -15.15 40.15 3.76
CA LYS A 749 -15.42 40.06 2.30
C LYS A 749 -14.48 40.95 1.53
#